data_e8490018321efab6050843de3d150bf7
#
_entry.id   e8490018321efab6050843de3d150bf7
#
_cell.length_a   1.000
_cell.length_b   1.000
_cell.length_c   1.000
_cell.angle_alpha   90.00
_cell.angle_beta   90.00
_cell.angle_gamma   90.00
#
_symmetry.space_group_name_H-M   'P 1'
#
loop_
_entity.id
_entity.type
_entity.pdbx_description
1 polymer ?
#
loop_
_entity_poly.entity_id
_entity_poly.type
_entity_poly.pdbx_seq_one_letter_code
_entity_poly.pdbx_strand_id
1 'polypeptide(L)'
;MLKKILPVLITLAIVHNTPTAWAAEAPKTDSFYLPKSLDLSPLRLHNIESNPYGKDFNYAQQFKTLDLEAVKKDIKTVLTTSQDWWPADYGNYGPFFIRMAWHGAGTYRIYDGRGGADGGQQRFEPLNSWPDNANLDKARRLLWPIKKKYGAKISWGDLMVLTGNVALESMGFKTLGFAGGREDDWQSDLVYWGAGNKMLSDNRDKNGKLPKPLAATQMGLIYVNPEGPNGKPDPVAAAKDIREAFARMAMNDEETVALIAGGHTFGKAHGAASPEKCLGAAPGEAGLEQQGLGWANKCGSGNGKDTITSGLEGAWTTDPTHFTMQYLSNLYKHEWVLTKSPAGAWQWKPKNAANVVPDATDPTKFHPLMMFTTDIALKVDPEYKKITTRFLENPEEFKMAFARAWFKLTHRDMGPAARYLGDEVPKETFIWQDPLPAANYKMIDSADISELKDKILKTGLSDTKLIKTAWASASTFRGTDFRGGDNGARIRLAPQKDWPVNDPAELHSVLAALMEVQSNFNKDRSDGKKVSLSDLIVLGGNAAIEDAAKKAGYSISIPFTPGRTDASQEETDVSSFAVLEPTADGFRNYYDAKRNTLSPIASLIDRANKLELTVPEMTVLIGGLRVLDVNSGGSKAGVLTNTPGQLNNNFFVNLLDMSTKWTKSPKAEGYFDGYDRKTGKLKWTASSVDLVFGSNPELRAVAEVYASDDAKEKFVHDFTKVWEKVMNLDRFDIKNN
;
A
#
# COMPACT_ATOMS: atom_id res chain seq x y z
N MET A 1 64.89 26.64 54.95
CA MET A 1 63.51 26.37 54.62
C MET A 1 63.43 26.17 53.10
N LEU A 2 63.58 24.98 52.57
CA LEU A 2 63.49 24.63 51.17
C LEU A 2 62.14 23.94 50.90
N LYS A 3 61.31 24.56 50.08
CA LYS A 3 60.08 23.91 49.60
C LYS A 3 60.46 22.97 48.43
N LYS A 4 60.17 21.67 48.61
CA LYS A 4 60.26 20.66 47.55
C LYS A 4 59.04 20.83 46.61
N ILE A 5 59.33 21.12 45.34
CA ILE A 5 58.34 21.07 44.26
C ILE A 5 58.44 19.69 43.63
N LEU A 6 57.32 18.94 43.62
CA LEU A 6 57.16 17.63 42.97
C LEU A 6 56.66 17.89 41.54
N PRO A 7 57.29 17.36 40.50
CA PRO A 7 56.73 17.46 39.16
C PRO A 7 55.62 16.40 38.96
N VAL A 8 54.42 16.89 38.61
CA VAL A 8 53.34 16.02 38.12
C VAL A 8 53.66 15.70 36.66
N LEU A 9 53.96 14.44 36.38
CA LEU A 9 54.00 13.88 35.04
C LEU A 9 52.56 13.72 34.54
N ILE A 10 52.14 14.57 33.59
CA ILE A 10 50.92 14.37 32.82
C ILE A 10 51.29 13.44 31.66
N THR A 11 50.87 12.17 31.79
CA THR A 11 50.96 11.20 30.69
C THR A 11 49.81 11.52 29.71
N LEU A 12 50.12 12.21 28.60
CA LEU A 12 49.21 12.33 27.48
C LEU A 12 49.09 10.94 26.86
N ALA A 13 47.96 10.25 27.11
CA ALA A 13 47.55 9.12 26.30
C ALA A 13 47.10 9.63 24.92
N ILE A 14 48.01 9.56 23.93
CA ILE A 14 47.65 9.74 22.54
C ILE A 14 46.80 8.54 22.13
N VAL A 15 45.51 8.71 22.19
CA VAL A 15 44.58 7.77 21.52
C VAL A 15 44.82 7.93 20.03
N HIS A 16 45.55 6.99 19.45
CA HIS A 16 45.62 6.83 18.00
C HIS A 16 44.23 6.37 17.56
N ASN A 17 43.36 7.33 17.22
CA ASN A 17 42.26 7.06 16.31
C ASN A 17 42.89 6.77 14.94
N THR A 18 43.18 5.52 14.66
CA THR A 18 43.31 5.08 13.27
C THR A 18 41.98 5.33 12.62
N PRO A 19 41.87 6.22 11.63
CA PRO A 19 40.65 6.30 10.86
C PRO A 19 40.48 4.94 10.20
N THR A 20 39.41 4.23 10.58
CA THR A 20 38.96 3.07 9.80
C THR A 20 38.78 3.59 8.37
N ALA A 21 39.60 3.11 7.44
CA ALA A 21 39.72 3.56 6.06
C ALA A 21 38.43 3.38 5.22
N TRP A 22 37.30 3.09 5.86
CA TRP A 22 35.99 2.81 5.26
C TRP A 22 34.88 3.74 5.73
N ALA A 23 35.17 4.75 6.56
CA ALA A 23 34.21 5.77 6.97
C ALA A 23 34.41 7.06 6.16
N ALA A 24 34.54 6.97 4.84
CA ALA A 24 34.18 8.11 4.01
C ALA A 24 32.65 8.26 4.20
N GLU A 25 32.20 9.39 4.78
CA GLU A 25 30.78 9.67 4.87
C GLU A 25 30.17 9.52 3.48
N ALA A 26 29.10 8.71 3.37
CA ALA A 26 28.36 8.58 2.13
C ALA A 26 27.92 9.99 1.65
N PRO A 27 27.83 10.23 0.35
CA PRO A 27 27.28 11.47 -0.17
C PRO A 27 25.94 11.76 0.51
N LYS A 28 25.78 12.97 0.99
CA LYS A 28 24.53 13.41 1.62
C LYS A 28 23.56 13.88 0.55
N THR A 29 22.29 13.53 0.69
CA THR A 29 21.23 14.06 -0.18
C THR A 29 20.81 15.46 0.24
N ASP A 30 20.08 16.16 -0.62
CA ASP A 30 19.59 17.52 -0.32
C ASP A 30 18.74 17.56 0.96
N SER A 31 18.01 16.50 1.29
CA SER A 31 17.23 16.40 2.51
C SER A 31 18.07 16.46 3.79
N PHE A 32 19.35 16.10 3.72
CA PHE A 32 20.29 16.29 4.84
C PHE A 32 20.65 17.77 5.04
N TYR A 33 20.88 18.50 3.95
CA TYR A 33 21.26 19.93 4.02
C TYR A 33 20.05 20.84 4.14
N LEU A 34 18.94 20.49 3.50
CA LEU A 34 17.69 21.25 3.45
C LEU A 34 16.49 20.38 3.87
N PRO A 35 16.40 19.99 5.15
CA PRO A 35 15.40 19.02 5.63
C PRO A 35 13.94 19.50 5.53
N LYS A 36 13.72 20.79 5.21
CA LYS A 36 12.40 21.37 4.97
C LYS A 36 12.09 21.59 3.50
N SER A 37 12.99 21.21 2.58
CA SER A 37 12.71 21.27 1.15
C SER A 37 11.64 20.25 0.77
N LEU A 38 10.89 20.53 -0.30
CA LEU A 38 9.92 19.60 -0.84
C LEU A 38 10.63 18.35 -1.36
N ASP A 39 10.20 17.18 -0.89
CA ASP A 39 10.71 15.89 -1.33
C ASP A 39 9.95 15.41 -2.56
N LEU A 40 10.62 15.27 -3.70
CA LEU A 40 10.08 14.76 -4.96
C LEU A 40 10.46 13.28 -5.22
N SER A 41 11.19 12.65 -4.30
CA SER A 41 11.61 11.25 -4.45
C SER A 41 10.45 10.27 -4.69
N PRO A 42 9.23 10.46 -4.11
CA PRO A 42 8.10 9.58 -4.43
C PRO A 42 7.74 9.49 -5.91
N LEU A 43 8.03 10.54 -6.70
CA LEU A 43 7.74 10.58 -8.14
C LEU A 43 8.87 9.98 -9.00
N ARG A 44 9.88 9.38 -8.37
CA ARG A 44 11.01 8.69 -9.02
C ARG A 44 11.10 7.22 -8.64
N LEU A 45 10.18 6.75 -7.79
CA LEU A 45 10.13 5.36 -7.37
C LEU A 45 9.74 4.45 -8.54
N HIS A 46 10.26 3.22 -8.49
CA HIS A 46 9.91 2.16 -9.44
C HIS A 46 10.09 2.56 -10.91
N ASN A 47 11.13 3.35 -11.19
CA ASN A 47 11.46 3.70 -12.57
C ASN A 47 11.73 2.42 -13.36
N ILE A 48 11.09 2.29 -14.52
CA ILE A 48 11.22 1.14 -15.43
C ILE A 48 12.69 0.85 -15.81
N GLU A 49 13.55 1.87 -15.85
CA GLU A 49 14.98 1.70 -16.09
C GLU A 49 15.72 1.04 -14.94
N SER A 50 15.13 0.99 -13.73
CA SER A 50 15.67 0.29 -12.58
C SER A 50 15.33 -1.20 -12.57
N ASN A 51 14.47 -1.67 -13.46
CA ASN A 51 14.09 -3.07 -13.57
C ASN A 51 15.25 -3.85 -14.24
N PRO A 52 15.91 -4.81 -13.54
CA PRO A 52 17.03 -5.56 -14.09
C PRO A 52 16.64 -6.51 -15.24
N TYR A 53 15.35 -6.81 -15.42
CA TYR A 53 14.84 -7.55 -16.58
C TYR A 53 14.59 -6.67 -17.81
N GLY A 54 14.71 -5.34 -17.67
CA GLY A 54 14.51 -4.37 -18.76
C GLY A 54 13.05 -3.96 -18.95
N LYS A 55 12.86 -2.93 -19.80
CA LYS A 55 11.56 -2.26 -20.00
C LYS A 55 10.50 -3.12 -20.71
N ASP A 56 10.92 -4.14 -21.44
CA ASP A 56 10.01 -5.02 -22.20
C ASP A 56 9.63 -6.28 -21.41
N PHE A 57 10.03 -6.38 -20.14
CA PHE A 57 9.68 -7.49 -19.27
C PHE A 57 8.18 -7.44 -18.92
N ASN A 58 7.51 -8.59 -19.09
CA ASN A 58 6.11 -8.76 -18.72
C ASN A 58 5.97 -9.97 -17.80
N TYR A 59 5.75 -9.73 -16.53
CA TYR A 59 5.65 -10.78 -15.52
C TYR A 59 4.47 -11.72 -15.77
N ALA A 60 3.32 -11.19 -16.19
CA ALA A 60 2.14 -12.01 -16.46
C ALA A 60 2.41 -13.07 -17.57
N GLN A 61 3.17 -12.69 -18.60
CA GLN A 61 3.58 -13.64 -19.64
C GLN A 61 4.57 -14.67 -19.10
N GLN A 62 5.51 -14.28 -18.25
CA GLN A 62 6.45 -15.20 -17.63
C GLN A 62 5.72 -16.19 -16.71
N PHE A 63 4.82 -15.72 -15.87
CA PHE A 63 4.04 -16.55 -14.96
C PHE A 63 3.19 -17.59 -15.70
N LYS A 64 2.60 -17.25 -16.86
CA LYS A 64 1.85 -18.22 -17.69
C LYS A 64 2.69 -19.43 -18.16
N THR A 65 4.01 -19.33 -18.12
CA THR A 65 4.92 -20.44 -18.48
C THR A 65 5.36 -21.27 -17.26
N LEU A 66 4.90 -20.94 -16.07
CA LEU A 66 5.27 -21.60 -14.82
C LEU A 66 4.50 -22.91 -14.65
N ASP A 67 5.20 -23.97 -14.30
CA ASP A 67 4.61 -25.18 -13.75
C ASP A 67 4.40 -25.00 -12.25
N LEU A 68 3.19 -24.53 -11.86
CA LEU A 68 2.85 -24.22 -10.48
C LEU A 68 2.91 -25.46 -9.57
N GLU A 69 2.49 -26.64 -10.07
CA GLU A 69 2.54 -27.89 -9.32
C GLU A 69 3.98 -28.34 -9.03
N ALA A 70 4.90 -28.11 -9.97
CA ALA A 70 6.32 -28.37 -9.72
C ALA A 70 6.89 -27.45 -8.64
N VAL A 71 6.51 -26.16 -8.62
CA VAL A 71 6.89 -25.21 -7.55
C VAL A 71 6.35 -25.68 -6.20
N LYS A 72 5.06 -26.02 -6.12
CA LYS A 72 4.42 -26.53 -4.89
C LYS A 72 5.11 -27.81 -4.38
N LYS A 73 5.51 -28.70 -5.26
CA LYS A 73 6.29 -29.89 -4.89
C LYS A 73 7.65 -29.54 -4.30
N ASP A 74 8.37 -28.61 -4.91
CA ASP A 74 9.66 -28.14 -4.39
C ASP A 74 9.50 -27.46 -3.03
N ILE A 75 8.47 -26.64 -2.84
CA ILE A 75 8.15 -26.04 -1.54
C ILE A 75 7.89 -27.12 -0.49
N LYS A 76 7.08 -28.15 -0.78
CA LYS A 76 6.81 -29.27 0.14
C LYS A 76 8.09 -29.98 0.56
N THR A 77 9.05 -30.10 -0.36
CA THR A 77 10.37 -30.67 -0.05
C THR A 77 11.14 -29.79 0.94
N VAL A 78 11.19 -28.48 0.71
CA VAL A 78 11.86 -27.54 1.63
C VAL A 78 11.21 -27.55 3.01
N LEU A 79 9.87 -27.62 3.11
CA LEU A 79 9.14 -27.62 4.37
C LEU A 79 9.65 -28.67 5.37
N THR A 80 10.03 -29.85 4.89
CA THR A 80 10.41 -31.01 5.71
C THR A 80 11.89 -31.35 5.65
N THR A 81 12.71 -30.52 4.97
CA THR A 81 14.17 -30.73 4.86
C THR A 81 14.89 -29.71 5.75
N SER A 82 15.02 -30.06 7.03
CA SER A 82 15.71 -29.22 8.02
C SER A 82 17.18 -28.98 7.62
N GLN A 83 17.64 -27.73 7.77
CA GLN A 83 19.01 -27.32 7.46
C GLN A 83 19.79 -27.09 8.76
N ASP A 84 21.03 -27.54 8.82
CA ASP A 84 21.89 -27.43 10.02
C ASP A 84 22.14 -25.96 10.40
N TRP A 85 22.22 -25.07 9.42
CA TRP A 85 22.45 -23.64 9.67
C TRP A 85 21.20 -22.91 10.23
N TRP A 86 19.99 -23.48 10.03
CA TRP A 86 18.73 -23.01 10.59
C TRP A 86 17.76 -24.19 10.79
N PRO A 87 17.85 -24.94 11.88
CA PRO A 87 17.03 -26.12 12.12
C PRO A 87 15.53 -25.79 12.19
N ALA A 88 14.72 -26.66 11.62
CA ALA A 88 13.25 -26.53 11.64
C ALA A 88 12.70 -26.95 13.00
N ASP A 89 11.81 -26.12 13.56
CA ASP A 89 11.02 -26.49 14.73
C ASP A 89 10.13 -27.68 14.42
N TYR A 90 10.08 -28.66 15.28
CA TYR A 90 9.29 -29.91 15.08
C TYR A 90 9.60 -30.60 13.73
N GLY A 91 10.77 -30.36 13.14
CA GLY A 91 11.14 -30.87 11.82
C GLY A 91 10.36 -30.32 10.64
N ASN A 92 9.64 -29.19 10.79
CA ASN A 92 8.80 -28.60 9.76
C ASN A 92 8.88 -27.05 9.73
N TYR A 93 9.28 -26.48 8.61
CA TYR A 93 9.30 -25.03 8.41
C TYR A 93 7.92 -24.40 8.15
N GLY A 94 6.86 -25.19 8.05
CA GLY A 94 5.53 -24.68 7.70
C GLY A 94 5.08 -23.48 8.53
N PRO A 95 5.10 -23.54 9.88
CA PRO A 95 4.74 -22.41 10.73
C PRO A 95 5.60 -21.16 10.47
N PHE A 96 6.88 -21.35 10.20
CA PHE A 96 7.83 -20.27 9.89
C PHE A 96 7.50 -19.58 8.56
N PHE A 97 7.11 -20.35 7.55
CA PHE A 97 6.70 -19.81 6.25
C PHE A 97 5.30 -19.18 6.28
N ILE A 98 4.37 -19.70 7.08
CA ILE A 98 3.08 -19.03 7.33
C ILE A 98 3.34 -17.64 7.92
N ARG A 99 4.21 -17.54 8.94
CA ARG A 99 4.60 -16.27 9.54
C ARG A 99 5.23 -15.33 8.50
N MET A 100 6.09 -15.82 7.62
CA MET A 100 6.71 -15.01 6.56
C MET A 100 5.64 -14.41 5.62
N ALA A 101 4.71 -15.24 5.11
CA ALA A 101 3.63 -14.78 4.24
C ALA A 101 2.69 -13.79 4.94
N TRP A 102 2.32 -14.08 6.18
CA TRP A 102 1.50 -13.19 7.00
C TRP A 102 2.18 -11.84 7.22
N HIS A 103 3.45 -11.82 7.60
CA HIS A 103 4.19 -10.60 7.88
C HIS A 103 4.49 -9.76 6.62
N GLY A 104 4.53 -10.38 5.45
CA GLY A 104 4.53 -9.65 4.17
C GLY A 104 3.17 -8.97 3.94
N ALA A 105 2.10 -9.75 3.94
CA ALA A 105 0.76 -9.29 3.65
C ALA A 105 0.18 -8.34 4.72
N GLY A 106 0.49 -8.57 5.99
CA GLY A 106 -0.04 -7.81 7.15
C GLY A 106 0.44 -6.37 7.25
N THR A 107 1.35 -5.93 6.40
CA THR A 107 1.77 -4.53 6.30
C THR A 107 0.78 -3.65 5.55
N TYR A 108 -0.19 -4.24 4.83
CA TYR A 108 -1.20 -3.50 4.08
C TYR A 108 -2.02 -2.55 4.95
N ARG A 109 -2.33 -1.38 4.41
CA ARG A 109 -3.21 -0.40 5.05
C ARG A 109 -4.20 0.16 4.04
N ILE A 110 -5.47 0.01 4.39
CA ILE A 110 -6.58 0.34 3.49
C ILE A 110 -6.68 1.84 3.18
N TYR A 111 -6.25 2.72 4.08
CA TYR A 111 -6.47 4.16 3.94
C TYR A 111 -5.66 4.79 2.80
N ASP A 112 -4.49 4.24 2.44
CA ASP A 112 -3.66 4.73 1.33
C ASP A 112 -3.21 3.63 0.35
N GLY A 113 -3.60 2.37 0.62
CA GLY A 113 -3.30 1.21 -0.22
C GLY A 113 -1.86 0.70 -0.15
N ARG A 114 -1.00 1.29 0.69
CA ARG A 114 0.41 0.92 0.79
C ARG A 114 0.63 -0.28 1.69
N GLY A 115 1.78 -0.91 1.54
CA GLY A 115 2.11 -2.17 2.19
C GLY A 115 1.47 -3.36 1.49
N GLY A 116 1.55 -4.55 2.09
CA GLY A 116 1.06 -5.78 1.52
C GLY A 116 2.17 -6.69 0.98
N ALA A 117 1.77 -7.76 0.32
CA ALA A 117 2.69 -8.75 -0.24
C ALA A 117 3.17 -8.40 -1.66
N ASP A 118 2.46 -7.49 -2.36
CA ASP A 118 2.85 -7.04 -3.71
C ASP A 118 4.25 -6.41 -3.68
N GLY A 119 4.98 -6.50 -4.78
CA GLY A 119 6.35 -6.02 -4.87
C GLY A 119 7.38 -6.84 -4.10
N GLY A 120 6.98 -7.75 -3.21
CA GLY A 120 7.90 -8.51 -2.36
C GLY A 120 8.71 -7.64 -1.41
N GLN A 121 8.13 -6.56 -0.89
CA GLN A 121 8.77 -5.50 -0.11
C GLN A 121 9.44 -5.98 1.19
N GLN A 122 9.07 -7.14 1.73
CA GLN A 122 9.74 -7.72 2.91
C GLN A 122 11.25 -7.95 2.72
N ARG A 123 11.74 -7.95 1.47
CA ARG A 123 13.17 -8.08 1.13
C ARG A 123 13.98 -6.82 1.40
N PHE A 124 13.32 -5.67 1.50
CA PHE A 124 13.94 -4.35 1.56
C PHE A 124 13.80 -3.71 2.94
N GLU A 125 14.69 -2.75 3.22
CA GLU A 125 14.57 -1.92 4.41
C GLU A 125 13.38 -0.94 4.27
N PRO A 126 12.68 -0.60 5.36
CA PRO A 126 12.95 -0.99 6.74
C PRO A 126 12.39 -2.36 7.13
N LEU A 127 11.51 -2.96 6.32
CA LEU A 127 10.77 -4.19 6.65
C LEU A 127 11.71 -5.37 6.96
N ASN A 128 12.78 -5.52 6.17
CA ASN A 128 13.77 -6.57 6.38
C ASN A 128 14.42 -6.52 7.78
N SER A 129 14.53 -5.34 8.37
CA SER A 129 15.19 -5.10 9.65
C SER A 129 14.23 -4.80 10.81
N TRP A 130 12.93 -4.89 10.61
CA TRP A 130 11.99 -4.71 11.72
C TRP A 130 12.17 -5.80 12.79
N PRO A 131 12.18 -5.46 14.09
CA PRO A 131 12.23 -6.44 15.15
C PRO A 131 11.13 -7.51 15.07
N ASP A 132 9.94 -7.12 14.61
CA ASP A 132 8.82 -8.04 14.42
C ASP A 132 9.04 -9.05 13.27
N ASN A 133 9.95 -8.73 12.35
CA ASN A 133 10.39 -9.61 11.26
C ASN A 133 11.66 -10.40 11.61
N ALA A 134 12.06 -10.45 12.90
CA ALA A 134 13.24 -11.18 13.32
C ALA A 134 13.24 -12.61 12.78
N ASN A 135 14.37 -12.98 12.16
CA ASN A 135 14.65 -14.27 11.53
C ASN A 135 13.90 -14.55 10.19
N LEU A 136 13.02 -13.69 9.68
CA LEU A 136 12.38 -13.93 8.38
C LEU A 136 13.36 -13.80 7.19
N ASP A 137 14.49 -13.17 7.38
CA ASP A 137 15.63 -13.22 6.46
C ASP A 137 16.09 -14.66 6.17
N LYS A 138 16.06 -15.56 7.20
CA LYS A 138 16.34 -16.99 7.05
C LYS A 138 15.25 -17.71 6.27
N ALA A 139 13.97 -17.36 6.49
CA ALA A 139 12.85 -17.93 5.72
C ALA A 139 13.03 -17.68 4.21
N ARG A 140 13.34 -16.43 3.83
CA ARG A 140 13.62 -16.09 2.43
C ARG A 140 14.88 -16.80 1.91
N ARG A 141 15.91 -16.95 2.73
CA ARG A 141 17.14 -17.67 2.31
C ARG A 141 16.88 -19.15 2.08
N LEU A 142 16.00 -19.80 2.86
CA LEU A 142 15.57 -21.18 2.63
C LEU A 142 14.84 -21.37 1.30
N LEU A 143 14.14 -20.33 0.80
CA LEU A 143 13.44 -20.34 -0.49
C LEU A 143 14.33 -20.02 -1.69
N TRP A 144 15.57 -19.56 -1.48
CA TRP A 144 16.46 -19.18 -2.58
C TRP A 144 16.68 -20.29 -3.62
N PRO A 145 16.87 -21.60 -3.26
CA PRO A 145 17.00 -22.67 -4.25
C PRO A 145 15.80 -22.76 -5.19
N ILE A 146 14.59 -22.51 -4.71
CA ILE A 146 13.36 -22.50 -5.52
C ILE A 146 13.36 -21.26 -6.42
N LYS A 147 13.55 -20.07 -5.87
CA LYS A 147 13.63 -18.82 -6.65
C LYS A 147 14.71 -18.92 -7.75
N LYS A 148 15.88 -19.46 -7.42
CA LYS A 148 16.97 -19.72 -8.38
C LYS A 148 16.53 -20.64 -9.51
N LYS A 149 15.77 -21.70 -9.21
CA LYS A 149 15.32 -22.69 -10.20
C LYS A 149 14.31 -22.12 -11.18
N TYR A 150 13.35 -21.31 -10.69
CA TYR A 150 12.25 -20.81 -11.52
C TYR A 150 12.48 -19.38 -12.04
N GLY A 151 13.41 -18.63 -11.47
CA GLY A 151 13.89 -17.33 -11.97
C GLY A 151 12.79 -16.30 -12.16
N ALA A 152 12.68 -15.77 -13.37
CA ALA A 152 11.73 -14.72 -13.73
C ALA A 152 10.27 -15.20 -13.79
N LYS A 153 10.02 -16.53 -13.82
CA LYS A 153 8.67 -17.09 -13.92
C LYS A 153 7.85 -16.97 -12.64
N ILE A 154 8.50 -16.78 -11.49
CA ILE A 154 7.82 -16.50 -10.22
C ILE A 154 8.54 -15.38 -9.48
N SER A 155 7.80 -14.35 -9.11
CA SER A 155 8.31 -13.25 -8.29
C SER A 155 8.57 -13.69 -6.84
N TRP A 156 9.29 -12.89 -6.08
CA TRP A 156 9.40 -13.12 -4.64
C TRP A 156 8.06 -12.88 -3.93
N GLY A 157 7.28 -11.87 -4.36
CA GLY A 157 5.95 -11.62 -3.83
C GLY A 157 5.05 -12.84 -3.93
N ASP A 158 4.95 -13.41 -5.14
CA ASP A 158 4.15 -14.61 -5.38
C ASP A 158 4.72 -15.85 -4.68
N LEU A 159 6.04 -16.04 -4.68
CA LEU A 159 6.67 -17.19 -4.03
C LEU A 159 6.43 -17.20 -2.52
N MET A 160 6.53 -16.05 -1.84
CA MET A 160 6.31 -15.96 -0.39
C MET A 160 4.85 -16.29 -0.03
N VAL A 161 3.88 -15.78 -0.78
CA VAL A 161 2.46 -16.07 -0.56
C VAL A 161 2.13 -17.53 -0.86
N LEU A 162 2.58 -18.04 -2.02
CA LEU A 162 2.40 -19.44 -2.41
C LEU A 162 2.98 -20.39 -1.36
N THR A 163 4.16 -20.06 -0.81
CA THR A 163 4.80 -20.86 0.24
C THR A 163 3.96 -20.92 1.50
N GLY A 164 3.32 -19.81 1.91
CA GLY A 164 2.36 -19.79 3.01
C GLY A 164 1.17 -20.71 2.77
N ASN A 165 0.59 -20.70 1.56
CA ASN A 165 -0.50 -21.60 1.17
C ASN A 165 -0.09 -23.06 1.21
N VAL A 166 1.03 -23.40 0.58
CA VAL A 166 1.54 -24.78 0.55
C VAL A 166 1.86 -25.28 1.96
N ALA A 167 2.36 -24.41 2.83
CA ALA A 167 2.59 -24.74 4.25
C ALA A 167 1.28 -25.08 4.96
N LEU A 168 0.26 -24.25 4.85
CA LEU A 168 -1.08 -24.53 5.41
C LEU A 168 -1.64 -25.86 4.90
N GLU A 169 -1.60 -26.09 3.59
CA GLU A 169 -2.12 -27.29 2.94
C GLU A 169 -1.36 -28.55 3.37
N SER A 170 -0.02 -28.46 3.49
CA SER A 170 0.79 -29.60 3.93
C SER A 170 0.56 -30.00 5.37
N MET A 171 0.09 -29.05 6.19
CA MET A 171 -0.27 -29.25 7.60
C MET A 171 -1.77 -29.54 7.81
N GLY A 172 -2.50 -29.86 6.74
CA GLY A 172 -3.89 -30.35 6.80
C GLY A 172 -4.97 -29.27 6.76
N PHE A 173 -4.65 -28.02 6.44
CA PHE A 173 -5.62 -26.95 6.22
C PHE A 173 -5.83 -26.70 4.73
N LYS A 174 -7.07 -26.75 4.27
CA LYS A 174 -7.41 -26.44 2.87
C LYS A 174 -7.57 -24.95 2.69
N THR A 175 -6.68 -24.31 1.93
CA THR A 175 -6.78 -22.89 1.55
C THR A 175 -7.93 -22.67 0.54
N LEU A 176 -8.33 -21.42 0.35
CA LEU A 176 -9.35 -21.07 -0.64
C LEU A 176 -8.80 -21.12 -2.08
N GLY A 177 -7.51 -20.93 -2.24
CA GLY A 177 -6.80 -20.89 -3.51
C GLY A 177 -5.64 -19.91 -3.49
N PHE A 178 -5.05 -19.66 -4.67
CA PHE A 178 -3.93 -18.78 -4.89
C PHE A 178 -4.10 -18.02 -6.20
N ALA A 179 -3.78 -16.74 -6.20
CA ALA A 179 -3.58 -15.95 -7.41
C ALA A 179 -2.14 -15.43 -7.45
N GLY A 180 -1.45 -15.66 -8.55
CA GLY A 180 -0.23 -14.96 -8.91
C GLY A 180 -0.54 -13.58 -9.50
N GLY A 181 0.50 -12.81 -9.84
CA GLY A 181 0.39 -11.50 -10.47
C GLY A 181 1.04 -10.36 -9.69
N ARG A 182 1.75 -10.69 -8.58
CA ARG A 182 2.59 -9.72 -7.84
C ARG A 182 3.91 -9.60 -8.58
N GLU A 183 4.16 -8.47 -9.17
CA GLU A 183 5.45 -8.18 -9.80
C GLU A 183 6.48 -7.78 -8.74
N ASP A 184 7.75 -8.18 -8.90
CA ASP A 184 8.81 -7.82 -7.96
C ASP A 184 9.23 -6.35 -8.11
N ASP A 185 9.29 -5.63 -6.99
CA ASP A 185 9.99 -4.36 -6.90
C ASP A 185 11.51 -4.57 -6.80
N TRP A 186 12.27 -3.52 -7.16
CA TRP A 186 13.73 -3.54 -7.17
C TRP A 186 14.33 -2.53 -6.19
N GLN A 187 13.50 -1.87 -5.42
CA GLN A 187 13.87 -0.90 -4.37
C GLN A 187 12.78 -0.83 -3.30
N SER A 188 13.13 -0.25 -2.17
CA SER A 188 12.17 0.01 -1.07
C SER A 188 11.10 0.99 -1.50
N ASP A 189 9.86 0.73 -1.10
CA ASP A 189 8.80 1.71 -1.17
C ASP A 189 9.04 2.88 -0.22
N LEU A 190 8.67 4.07 -0.67
CA LEU A 190 8.52 5.23 0.20
C LEU A 190 7.13 5.21 0.83
N VAL A 191 7.05 4.67 2.01
CA VAL A 191 5.83 4.58 2.79
C VAL A 191 6.02 5.28 4.12
N TYR A 192 4.93 5.78 4.69
CA TYR A 192 4.95 6.35 6.03
C TYR A 192 4.95 5.23 7.07
N TRP A 193 6.11 4.58 7.24
CA TRP A 193 6.29 3.60 8.32
C TRP A 193 6.41 4.32 9.65
N GLY A 194 5.74 3.81 10.68
CA GLY A 194 5.92 4.29 12.04
C GLY A 194 7.29 3.88 12.59
N ALA A 195 7.69 4.49 13.70
CA ALA A 195 8.89 4.08 14.41
C ALA A 195 8.71 2.69 15.02
N GLY A 196 9.59 1.77 14.71
CA GLY A 196 9.54 0.37 15.15
C GLY A 196 10.93 -0.19 15.38
N ASN A 197 11.84 0.64 15.92
CA ASN A 197 13.24 0.27 16.14
C ASN A 197 13.49 -0.53 17.44
N LYS A 198 12.45 -0.79 18.24
CA LYS A 198 12.54 -1.57 19.47
C LYS A 198 11.52 -2.69 19.45
N MET A 199 11.95 -3.87 19.88
CA MET A 199 11.06 -5.00 20.10
C MET A 199 9.96 -4.63 21.11
N LEU A 200 8.71 -5.01 20.82
CA LEU A 200 7.53 -4.78 21.65
C LEU A 200 7.24 -3.31 21.99
N SER A 201 7.80 -2.35 21.25
CA SER A 201 7.48 -0.94 21.45
C SER A 201 6.19 -0.56 20.71
N ASP A 202 5.34 0.20 21.38
CA ASP A 202 4.18 0.85 20.78
C ASP A 202 4.23 2.36 21.02
N ASN A 203 4.32 3.14 19.95
CA ASN A 203 4.45 4.59 20.03
C ASN A 203 3.05 5.23 20.19
N ARG A 204 2.61 5.38 21.45
CA ARG A 204 1.34 6.02 21.77
C ARG A 204 1.51 7.51 22.05
N ASP A 205 0.45 8.29 21.79
CA ASP A 205 0.42 9.68 22.22
C ASP A 205 0.34 9.80 23.77
N LYS A 206 0.44 11.01 24.28
CA LYS A 206 0.34 11.30 25.71
C LYS A 206 -0.98 10.86 26.37
N ASN A 207 -2.02 10.58 25.59
CA ASN A 207 -3.33 10.11 26.03
C ASN A 207 -3.46 8.59 25.88
N GLY A 208 -2.38 7.89 25.52
CA GLY A 208 -2.36 6.45 25.33
C GLY A 208 -3.03 5.96 24.03
N LYS A 209 -3.29 6.85 23.07
CA LYS A 209 -3.88 6.49 21.77
C LYS A 209 -2.81 6.16 20.76
N LEU A 210 -3.11 5.22 19.89
CA LEU A 210 -2.27 4.91 18.73
C LEU A 210 -2.26 6.11 17.77
N PRO A 211 -1.11 6.42 17.15
CA PRO A 211 -1.00 7.55 16.22
C PRO A 211 -1.81 7.30 14.94
N LYS A 212 -2.17 8.39 14.28
CA LYS A 212 -2.84 8.37 12.98
C LYS A 212 -2.00 9.14 11.96
N PRO A 213 -1.85 8.60 10.74
CA PRO A 213 -2.34 7.31 10.25
C PRO A 213 -1.61 6.13 10.93
N LEU A 214 -2.36 5.07 11.23
CA LEU A 214 -1.80 3.88 11.87
C LEU A 214 -1.00 3.07 10.86
N ALA A 215 0.32 2.96 11.06
CA ALA A 215 1.21 2.10 10.29
C ALA A 215 1.60 0.85 11.10
N ALA A 216 2.06 -0.20 10.41
CA ALA A 216 2.36 -1.49 11.04
C ALA A 216 3.42 -1.39 12.13
N THR A 217 4.44 -0.55 11.97
CA THR A 217 5.55 -0.38 12.92
C THR A 217 5.23 0.45 14.14
N GLN A 218 4.11 1.15 14.19
CA GLN A 218 3.81 2.10 15.27
C GLN A 218 3.61 1.44 16.64
N MET A 219 3.39 0.13 16.65
CA MET A 219 3.29 -0.67 17.86
C MET A 219 4.52 -1.55 18.10
N GLY A 220 5.55 -1.45 17.27
CA GLY A 220 6.72 -2.31 17.30
C GLY A 220 6.48 -3.75 16.84
N LEU A 221 5.25 -4.06 16.44
CA LEU A 221 4.78 -5.32 15.90
C LEU A 221 3.88 -5.06 14.70
N ILE A 222 3.74 -6.03 13.81
CA ILE A 222 2.91 -5.87 12.60
C ILE A 222 1.44 -5.68 12.96
N TYR A 223 0.98 -6.21 14.09
CA TYR A 223 -0.41 -6.15 14.54
C TYR A 223 -0.56 -5.40 15.85
N VAL A 224 -0.21 -6.08 16.95
CA VAL A 224 -0.35 -5.59 18.32
C VAL A 224 0.75 -6.14 19.19
N ASN A 225 1.02 -5.48 20.32
CA ASN A 225 1.93 -6.01 21.33
C ASN A 225 1.31 -7.25 22.01
N PRO A 226 1.90 -8.46 21.87
CA PRO A 226 1.34 -9.69 22.42
C PRO A 226 1.30 -9.73 23.95
N GLU A 227 2.11 -8.91 24.63
CA GLU A 227 2.06 -8.72 26.08
C GLU A 227 0.89 -7.84 26.53
N GLY A 228 0.23 -7.13 25.58
CA GLY A 228 -0.76 -6.09 25.82
C GLY A 228 -0.22 -4.67 25.61
N PRO A 229 -1.08 -3.64 25.59
CA PRO A 229 -0.69 -2.26 25.34
C PRO A 229 0.42 -1.78 26.30
N ASN A 230 1.52 -1.27 25.76
CA ASN A 230 2.73 -0.87 26.51
C ASN A 230 3.35 -2.00 27.36
N GLY A 231 3.24 -3.26 26.92
CA GLY A 231 3.72 -4.42 27.67
C GLY A 231 2.95 -4.70 28.98
N LYS A 232 1.74 -4.17 29.12
CA LYS A 232 0.86 -4.41 30.26
C LYS A 232 -0.12 -5.53 29.92
N PRO A 233 -0.18 -6.61 30.72
CA PRO A 233 -0.99 -7.78 30.41
C PRO A 233 -2.48 -7.55 30.71
N ASP A 234 -3.11 -6.60 29.99
CA ASP A 234 -4.52 -6.26 30.05
C ASP A 234 -5.24 -6.75 28.78
N PRO A 235 -5.96 -7.89 28.82
CA PRO A 235 -6.64 -8.43 27.65
C PRO A 235 -7.79 -7.56 27.13
N VAL A 236 -8.45 -6.76 27.99
CA VAL A 236 -9.53 -5.89 27.58
C VAL A 236 -8.98 -4.70 26.77
N ALA A 237 -7.88 -4.14 27.22
CA ALA A 237 -7.18 -3.09 26.48
C ALA A 237 -6.58 -3.63 25.17
N ALA A 238 -6.04 -4.85 25.18
CA ALA A 238 -5.50 -5.51 23.99
C ALA A 238 -6.56 -5.74 22.91
N ALA A 239 -7.80 -6.08 23.28
CA ALA A 239 -8.90 -6.26 22.31
C ALA A 239 -9.16 -5.01 21.46
N LYS A 240 -9.02 -3.82 22.05
CA LYS A 240 -9.19 -2.55 21.33
C LYS A 240 -8.09 -2.35 20.29
N ASP A 241 -6.85 -2.63 20.66
CA ASP A 241 -5.71 -2.51 19.76
C ASP A 241 -5.79 -3.53 18.62
N ILE A 242 -6.19 -4.77 18.92
CA ILE A 242 -6.42 -5.80 17.90
C ILE A 242 -7.42 -5.29 16.86
N ARG A 243 -8.57 -4.79 17.32
CA ARG A 243 -9.63 -4.30 16.41
C ARG A 243 -9.14 -3.13 15.55
N GLU A 244 -8.42 -2.18 16.13
CA GLU A 244 -7.89 -1.02 15.41
C GLU A 244 -6.79 -1.45 14.40
N ALA A 245 -5.88 -2.34 14.78
CA ALA A 245 -4.81 -2.82 13.93
C ALA A 245 -5.33 -3.67 12.75
N PHE A 246 -6.29 -4.56 13.00
CA PHE A 246 -6.87 -5.39 11.94
C PHE A 246 -7.82 -4.61 11.03
N ALA A 247 -8.55 -3.60 11.55
CA ALA A 247 -9.31 -2.67 10.71
C ALA A 247 -8.42 -1.89 9.75
N ARG A 248 -7.16 -1.56 10.13
CA ARG A 248 -6.16 -0.99 9.23
C ARG A 248 -5.91 -1.88 8.00
N MET A 249 -5.92 -3.20 8.19
CA MET A 249 -5.78 -4.19 7.11
C MET A 249 -7.11 -4.50 6.40
N ALA A 250 -8.17 -3.76 6.67
CA ALA A 250 -9.52 -3.99 6.16
C ALA A 250 -10.20 -5.27 6.68
N MET A 251 -9.79 -5.77 7.85
CA MET A 251 -10.38 -6.96 8.49
C MET A 251 -11.45 -6.56 9.50
N ASN A 252 -12.60 -7.23 9.44
CA ASN A 252 -13.64 -7.13 10.45
C ASN A 252 -13.36 -8.07 11.65
N ASP A 253 -14.23 -8.07 12.67
CA ASP A 253 -14.04 -8.87 13.88
C ASP A 253 -14.03 -10.37 13.60
N GLU A 254 -14.84 -10.87 12.65
CA GLU A 254 -14.88 -12.27 12.27
C GLU A 254 -13.59 -12.71 11.56
N GLU A 255 -13.16 -11.93 10.57
CA GLU A 255 -11.89 -12.15 9.85
C GLU A 255 -10.70 -12.08 10.81
N THR A 256 -10.73 -11.15 11.76
CA THR A 256 -9.71 -10.98 12.80
C THR A 256 -9.59 -12.24 13.68
N VAL A 257 -10.70 -12.70 14.23
CA VAL A 257 -10.74 -13.91 15.06
C VAL A 257 -10.32 -15.15 14.26
N ALA A 258 -10.81 -15.28 13.02
CA ALA A 258 -10.47 -16.40 12.14
C ALA A 258 -8.96 -16.44 11.86
N LEU A 259 -8.34 -15.30 11.55
CA LEU A 259 -6.90 -15.20 11.30
C LEU A 259 -6.08 -15.53 12.54
N ILE A 260 -6.38 -14.96 13.70
CA ILE A 260 -5.63 -15.21 14.94
C ILE A 260 -5.76 -16.68 15.34
N ALA A 261 -6.98 -17.21 15.42
CA ALA A 261 -7.22 -18.59 15.84
C ALA A 261 -6.64 -19.61 14.84
N GLY A 262 -6.73 -19.32 13.55
CA GLY A 262 -6.16 -20.15 12.49
C GLY A 262 -4.64 -20.15 12.51
N GLY A 263 -4.01 -18.98 12.63
CA GLY A 263 -2.57 -18.81 12.67
C GLY A 263 -1.92 -19.41 13.90
N HIS A 264 -2.47 -19.14 15.09
CA HIS A 264 -1.94 -19.65 16.36
C HIS A 264 -2.21 -21.14 16.61
N THR A 265 -2.92 -21.82 15.70
CA THR A 265 -2.93 -23.29 15.66
C THR A 265 -1.55 -23.88 15.38
N PHE A 266 -0.69 -23.14 14.68
CA PHE A 266 0.60 -23.61 14.20
C PHE A 266 1.79 -23.02 14.94
N GLY A 267 2.85 -23.82 15.06
CA GLY A 267 4.16 -23.38 15.52
C GLY A 267 4.24 -22.99 16.99
N LYS A 268 5.23 -22.18 17.28
CA LYS A 268 5.53 -21.66 18.61
C LYS A 268 6.10 -20.24 18.54
N ALA A 269 6.02 -19.53 19.66
CA ALA A 269 6.79 -18.32 19.89
C ALA A 269 8.18 -18.66 20.44
N HIS A 270 9.17 -17.79 20.21
CA HIS A 270 10.56 -17.98 20.59
C HIS A 270 11.03 -16.87 21.54
N GLY A 271 11.34 -17.25 22.74
CA GLY A 271 11.77 -16.37 23.82
C GLY A 271 12.72 -17.08 24.77
N ALA A 272 13.64 -17.90 24.24
CA ALA A 272 14.62 -18.65 25.03
C ALA A 272 15.49 -17.74 25.89
N ALA A 273 15.75 -16.51 25.48
CA ALA A 273 16.50 -15.49 26.23
C ALA A 273 16.04 -14.07 25.82
N SER A 274 16.54 -13.06 26.56
CA SER A 274 16.21 -11.65 26.28
C SER A 274 16.71 -11.20 24.91
N PRO A 275 15.85 -10.72 24.00
CA PRO A 275 16.26 -10.17 22.69
C PRO A 275 17.29 -9.05 22.81
N GLU A 276 17.10 -8.13 23.77
CA GLU A 276 17.99 -6.97 23.98
C GLU A 276 19.44 -7.40 24.33
N LYS A 277 19.60 -8.52 25.00
CA LYS A 277 20.92 -9.02 25.46
C LYS A 277 21.56 -9.95 24.43
N CYS A 278 20.78 -10.71 23.71
CA CYS A 278 21.26 -11.85 22.93
C CYS A 278 21.28 -11.62 21.42
N LEU A 279 20.36 -10.84 20.87
CA LEU A 279 20.33 -10.60 19.42
C LEU A 279 21.42 -9.61 19.00
N GLY A 280 22.05 -9.91 17.85
CA GLY A 280 22.93 -9.02 17.10
C GLY A 280 22.16 -8.03 16.26
N ALA A 281 22.90 -7.34 15.37
CA ALA A 281 22.35 -6.35 14.47
C ALA A 281 21.29 -6.94 13.54
N ALA A 282 20.30 -6.12 13.17
CA ALA A 282 19.32 -6.42 12.14
C ALA A 282 20.02 -6.57 10.75
N PRO A 283 19.39 -7.19 9.76
CA PRO A 283 20.03 -7.42 8.46
C PRO A 283 20.63 -6.17 7.79
N GLY A 284 19.96 -5.01 7.86
CA GLY A 284 20.45 -3.76 7.29
C GLY A 284 21.67 -3.15 7.99
N GLU A 285 21.97 -3.59 9.21
CA GLU A 285 23.10 -3.13 10.03
C GLU A 285 24.15 -4.22 10.28
N ALA A 286 23.89 -5.45 9.80
CA ALA A 286 24.81 -6.57 9.96
C ALA A 286 26.06 -6.41 9.09
N GLY A 287 27.18 -7.01 9.50
CA GLY A 287 28.42 -6.99 8.74
C GLY A 287 28.30 -7.69 7.39
N LEU A 288 29.15 -7.30 6.43
CA LEU A 288 29.14 -7.85 5.08
C LEU A 288 29.37 -9.38 5.04
N GLU A 289 30.09 -9.93 6.01
CA GLU A 289 30.34 -11.36 6.17
C GLU A 289 29.05 -12.14 6.49
N GLN A 290 28.02 -11.49 7.00
CA GLN A 290 26.69 -12.09 7.27
C GLN A 290 25.86 -12.27 6.00
N GLN A 291 26.28 -11.69 4.89
CA GLN A 291 25.66 -11.84 3.58
C GLN A 291 24.14 -11.57 3.57
N GLY A 292 23.72 -10.49 4.24
CA GLY A 292 22.32 -10.06 4.34
C GLY A 292 21.48 -10.84 5.36
N LEU A 293 22.11 -11.68 6.20
CA LEU A 293 21.46 -12.28 7.36
C LEU A 293 21.76 -11.43 8.60
N GLY A 294 20.75 -11.14 9.37
CA GLY A 294 20.88 -10.42 10.65
C GLY A 294 20.54 -11.29 11.85
N TRP A 295 20.27 -10.61 12.97
CA TRP A 295 19.76 -11.22 14.20
C TRP A 295 20.66 -12.34 14.76
N ALA A 296 21.98 -12.27 14.52
CA ALA A 296 22.93 -13.26 15.02
C ALA A 296 22.79 -13.39 16.53
N ASN A 297 22.38 -14.59 16.99
CA ASN A 297 22.14 -14.83 18.40
C ASN A 297 23.46 -15.17 19.11
N LYS A 298 23.77 -14.41 20.16
CA LYS A 298 25.00 -14.57 20.96
C LYS A 298 24.80 -15.52 22.13
N CYS A 299 23.59 -16.02 22.35
CA CYS A 299 23.24 -16.88 23.51
C CYS A 299 22.99 -18.30 23.02
N GLY A 300 23.58 -19.26 23.71
CA GLY A 300 23.45 -20.68 23.35
C GLY A 300 24.00 -21.02 21.97
N SER A 301 23.27 -21.86 21.22
CA SER A 301 23.61 -22.27 19.87
C SER A 301 23.28 -21.23 18.80
N GLY A 302 22.52 -20.20 19.16
CA GLY A 302 22.08 -19.16 18.24
C GLY A 302 20.85 -19.52 17.38
N ASN A 303 20.44 -20.78 17.35
CA ASN A 303 19.29 -21.29 16.62
C ASN A 303 18.65 -22.49 17.34
N GLY A 304 17.70 -23.16 16.73
CA GLY A 304 16.98 -24.29 17.30
C GLY A 304 16.35 -23.91 18.65
N LYS A 305 16.71 -24.65 19.73
CA LYS A 305 16.20 -24.39 21.09
C LYS A 305 16.52 -22.99 21.64
N ASP A 306 17.55 -22.36 21.13
CA ASP A 306 18.02 -21.04 21.54
C ASP A 306 17.51 -19.91 20.62
N THR A 307 16.60 -20.21 19.71
CA THR A 307 15.99 -19.21 18.82
C THR A 307 15.27 -18.12 19.61
N ILE A 308 15.42 -16.88 19.18
CA ILE A 308 14.76 -15.71 19.78
C ILE A 308 14.04 -14.93 18.68
N THR A 309 12.77 -14.58 18.93
CA THR A 309 11.99 -13.63 18.11
C THR A 309 11.36 -12.56 19.00
N SER A 310 10.13 -12.78 19.49
CA SER A 310 9.36 -11.81 20.29
C SER A 310 9.73 -11.77 21.78
N GLY A 311 10.43 -12.75 22.27
CA GLY A 311 10.68 -12.91 23.72
C GLY A 311 9.59 -13.68 24.46
N LEU A 312 8.43 -13.96 23.87
CA LEU A 312 7.45 -14.92 24.40
C LEU A 312 7.87 -16.33 24.00
N GLU A 313 7.52 -17.34 24.80
CA GLU A 313 8.03 -18.72 24.62
C GLU A 313 6.91 -19.74 24.78
N GLY A 314 6.80 -20.67 23.82
CA GLY A 314 5.90 -21.82 23.87
C GLY A 314 4.90 -21.90 22.72
N ALA A 315 4.05 -22.92 22.76
CA ALA A 315 3.01 -23.15 21.73
C ALA A 315 1.61 -23.21 22.33
N TRP A 316 0.62 -22.96 21.49
CA TRP A 316 -0.79 -22.88 21.84
C TRP A 316 -1.50 -24.24 21.80
N THR A 317 -0.90 -25.21 21.11
CA THR A 317 -1.47 -26.54 20.87
C THR A 317 -0.46 -27.64 21.18
N THR A 318 -0.92 -28.87 21.32
CA THR A 318 -0.05 -30.04 21.51
C THR A 318 0.43 -30.65 20.20
N ASP A 319 -0.07 -30.14 19.07
CA ASP A 319 0.31 -30.54 17.72
C ASP A 319 0.53 -29.32 16.83
N PRO A 320 1.70 -28.65 16.97
CA PRO A 320 1.97 -27.38 16.30
C PRO A 320 2.18 -27.45 14.80
N THR A 321 2.21 -28.64 14.21
CA THR A 321 2.45 -28.86 12.77
C THR A 321 1.25 -29.41 12.01
N HIS A 322 0.09 -29.50 12.65
CA HIS A 322 -1.16 -29.91 12.01
C HIS A 322 -2.31 -28.95 12.36
N PHE A 323 -3.20 -28.73 11.41
CA PHE A 323 -4.41 -27.95 11.67
C PHE A 323 -5.37 -28.73 12.60
N THR A 324 -5.68 -28.13 13.72
CA THR A 324 -6.61 -28.68 14.72
C THR A 324 -7.48 -27.59 15.32
N MET A 325 -8.57 -28.00 15.99
CA MET A 325 -9.41 -27.08 16.79
C MET A 325 -8.83 -26.79 18.19
N GLN A 326 -7.61 -27.25 18.47
CA GLN A 326 -7.03 -27.17 19.81
C GLN A 326 -6.84 -25.74 20.32
N TYR A 327 -6.47 -24.80 19.46
CA TYR A 327 -6.33 -23.41 19.89
C TYR A 327 -7.61 -22.90 20.56
N LEU A 328 -8.74 -22.96 19.86
CA LEU A 328 -10.04 -22.53 20.40
C LEU A 328 -10.48 -23.38 21.60
N SER A 329 -10.33 -24.70 21.55
CA SER A 329 -10.70 -25.55 22.67
C SER A 329 -9.84 -25.30 23.91
N ASN A 330 -8.53 -25.11 23.76
CA ASN A 330 -7.62 -24.80 24.87
C ASN A 330 -7.91 -23.45 25.50
N LEU A 331 -8.25 -22.44 24.67
CA LEU A 331 -8.61 -21.11 25.15
C LEU A 331 -9.73 -21.15 26.19
N TYR A 332 -10.73 -22.04 25.99
CA TYR A 332 -11.91 -22.17 26.87
C TYR A 332 -11.76 -23.25 27.92
N LYS A 333 -11.05 -24.35 27.64
CA LYS A 333 -10.90 -25.49 28.55
C LYS A 333 -10.12 -25.15 29.81
N HIS A 334 -9.18 -24.20 29.73
CA HIS A 334 -8.29 -23.90 30.84
C HIS A 334 -8.61 -22.57 31.54
N GLU A 335 -8.36 -22.53 32.85
CA GLU A 335 -8.17 -21.30 33.62
C GLU A 335 -6.73 -20.82 33.41
N TRP A 336 -6.58 -19.64 32.82
CA TRP A 336 -5.29 -19.07 32.45
C TRP A 336 -4.76 -18.16 33.56
N VAL A 337 -3.50 -18.30 33.92
CA VAL A 337 -2.81 -17.49 34.93
C VAL A 337 -1.58 -16.84 34.32
N LEU A 338 -1.34 -15.58 34.70
CA LEU A 338 -0.23 -14.79 34.20
C LEU A 338 1.12 -15.39 34.65
N THR A 339 2.09 -15.39 33.76
CA THR A 339 3.46 -15.85 33.98
C THR A 339 4.45 -15.07 33.15
N LYS A 340 5.72 -15.39 33.27
CA LYS A 340 6.78 -14.82 32.41
C LYS A 340 7.48 -15.92 31.63
N SER A 341 7.90 -15.58 30.42
CA SER A 341 8.80 -16.39 29.59
C SER A 341 10.22 -16.41 30.19
N PRO A 342 11.12 -17.27 29.70
CA PRO A 342 12.54 -17.22 30.06
C PRO A 342 13.20 -15.86 29.74
N ALA A 343 12.73 -15.18 28.67
CA ALA A 343 13.16 -13.82 28.32
C ALA A 343 12.62 -12.71 29.24
N GLY A 344 11.65 -13.02 30.09
CA GLY A 344 11.02 -12.07 31.02
C GLY A 344 9.74 -11.42 30.50
N ALA A 345 9.28 -11.76 29.27
CA ALA A 345 8.05 -11.25 28.69
C ALA A 345 6.79 -11.85 29.36
N TRP A 346 5.71 -11.06 29.43
CA TRP A 346 4.46 -11.51 29.99
C TRP A 346 3.70 -12.45 29.03
N GLN A 347 3.24 -13.59 29.57
CA GLN A 347 2.42 -14.57 28.87
C GLN A 347 1.53 -15.32 29.86
N TRP A 348 0.66 -16.17 29.37
CA TRP A 348 -0.32 -16.91 30.17
C TRP A 348 -0.09 -18.41 30.04
N LYS A 349 -0.25 -19.14 31.16
CA LYS A 349 -0.23 -20.61 31.18
C LYS A 349 -1.47 -21.15 31.89
N PRO A 350 -1.85 -22.42 31.65
CA PRO A 350 -2.90 -23.05 32.47
C PRO A 350 -2.57 -23.02 33.96
N LYS A 351 -3.55 -22.75 34.81
CA LYS A 351 -3.37 -22.76 36.27
C LYS A 351 -2.82 -24.11 36.79
N ASN A 352 -3.36 -25.20 36.22
CA ASN A 352 -2.89 -26.56 36.47
C ASN A 352 -2.08 -27.02 35.24
N ALA A 353 -0.93 -26.37 35.00
CA ALA A 353 -0.14 -26.61 33.82
C ALA A 353 0.48 -28.02 33.83
N ALA A 354 0.10 -28.86 32.88
CA ALA A 354 0.78 -30.09 32.55
C ALA A 354 1.72 -29.86 31.35
N ASN A 355 2.86 -30.55 31.34
CA ASN A 355 3.79 -30.53 30.20
C ASN A 355 3.27 -31.49 29.13
N VAL A 356 2.55 -30.95 28.13
CA VAL A 356 1.85 -31.73 27.10
C VAL A 356 2.26 -31.34 25.67
N VAL A 357 2.96 -30.23 25.53
CA VAL A 357 3.47 -29.74 24.25
C VAL A 357 4.86 -30.32 24.02
N PRO A 358 5.13 -31.02 22.92
CA PRO A 358 6.48 -31.53 22.63
C PRO A 358 7.46 -30.36 22.49
N ASP A 359 8.73 -30.57 22.85
CA ASP A 359 9.78 -29.61 22.58
C ASP A 359 10.08 -29.58 21.07
N ALA A 360 10.36 -28.38 20.55
CA ALA A 360 10.56 -28.20 19.11
C ALA A 360 11.80 -28.90 18.55
N THR A 361 12.78 -29.20 19.38
CA THR A 361 14.11 -29.75 19.00
C THR A 361 14.43 -31.08 19.66
N ASP A 362 13.75 -31.43 20.75
CA ASP A 362 13.96 -32.65 21.54
C ASP A 362 12.63 -33.33 21.84
N PRO A 363 12.23 -34.35 21.06
CA PRO A 363 10.91 -35.00 21.18
C PRO A 363 10.73 -35.74 22.52
N THR A 364 11.77 -35.86 23.36
CA THR A 364 11.67 -36.48 24.69
C THR A 364 11.27 -35.51 25.78
N LYS A 365 11.25 -34.20 25.47
CA LYS A 365 10.85 -33.12 26.37
C LYS A 365 9.48 -32.57 26.07
N PHE A 366 8.82 -32.11 27.10
CA PHE A 366 7.50 -31.50 26.96
C PHE A 366 7.40 -30.21 27.78
N HIS A 367 6.57 -29.28 27.32
CA HIS A 367 6.31 -27.98 27.90
C HIS A 367 4.83 -27.77 28.17
N PRO A 368 4.45 -26.80 29.01
CA PRO A 368 3.05 -26.42 29.14
C PRO A 368 2.54 -25.67 27.92
N LEU A 369 1.21 -25.67 27.73
CA LEU A 369 0.53 -24.77 26.82
C LEU A 369 0.77 -23.31 27.23
N MET A 370 0.69 -22.41 26.24
CA MET A 370 0.86 -20.98 26.42
C MET A 370 -0.20 -20.20 25.63
N MET A 371 -0.57 -19.01 26.14
CA MET A 371 -1.36 -18.00 25.43
C MET A 371 -0.71 -16.62 25.61
N PHE A 372 -0.91 -15.77 24.60
CA PHE A 372 -0.59 -14.36 24.69
C PHE A 372 -1.69 -13.58 25.43
N THR A 373 -1.42 -12.37 25.86
CA THR A 373 -2.47 -11.45 26.34
C THR A 373 -3.50 -11.16 25.24
N THR A 374 -3.04 -11.08 24.00
CA THR A 374 -3.89 -10.91 22.81
C THR A 374 -4.77 -12.13 22.52
N ASP A 375 -4.36 -13.34 22.87
CA ASP A 375 -5.21 -14.53 22.77
C ASP A 375 -6.32 -14.51 23.86
N ILE A 376 -5.95 -14.16 25.09
CA ILE A 376 -6.94 -14.03 26.17
C ILE A 376 -7.96 -12.92 25.86
N ALA A 377 -7.57 -11.89 25.11
CA ALA A 377 -8.49 -10.86 24.60
C ALA A 377 -9.67 -11.44 23.83
N LEU A 378 -9.44 -12.47 23.01
CA LEU A 378 -10.51 -13.13 22.25
C LEU A 378 -11.53 -13.84 23.13
N LYS A 379 -11.16 -14.23 24.35
CA LYS A 379 -12.06 -14.85 25.33
C LYS A 379 -12.86 -13.84 26.14
N VAL A 380 -12.27 -12.64 26.41
CA VAL A 380 -12.85 -11.67 27.36
C VAL A 380 -13.61 -10.55 26.67
N ASP A 381 -13.26 -10.15 25.44
CA ASP A 381 -14.01 -9.17 24.67
C ASP A 381 -15.36 -9.78 24.26
N PRO A 382 -16.51 -9.09 24.52
CA PRO A 382 -17.82 -9.67 24.29
C PRO A 382 -18.11 -10.04 22.82
N GLU A 383 -17.64 -9.24 21.87
CA GLU A 383 -17.88 -9.50 20.45
C GLU A 383 -16.96 -10.61 19.93
N TYR A 384 -15.69 -10.61 20.27
CA TYR A 384 -14.78 -11.70 19.93
C TYR A 384 -15.22 -13.04 20.57
N LYS A 385 -15.71 -12.99 21.81
CA LYS A 385 -16.22 -14.19 22.52
C LYS A 385 -17.39 -14.82 21.79
N LYS A 386 -18.32 -14.04 21.25
CA LYS A 386 -19.43 -14.57 20.44
C LYS A 386 -18.91 -15.35 19.24
N ILE A 387 -17.93 -14.78 18.53
CA ILE A 387 -17.35 -15.37 17.33
C ILE A 387 -16.55 -16.62 17.68
N THR A 388 -15.67 -16.58 18.67
CA THR A 388 -14.85 -17.72 19.08
C THR A 388 -15.69 -18.89 19.60
N THR A 389 -16.79 -18.60 20.32
CA THR A 389 -17.75 -19.63 20.78
C THR A 389 -18.45 -20.28 19.59
N ARG A 390 -18.96 -19.47 18.66
CA ARG A 390 -19.60 -19.97 17.43
C ARG A 390 -18.65 -20.84 16.61
N PHE A 391 -17.41 -20.43 16.43
CA PHE A 391 -16.39 -21.19 15.71
C PHE A 391 -16.01 -22.50 16.41
N LEU A 392 -15.99 -22.51 17.73
CA LEU A 392 -15.74 -23.73 18.51
C LEU A 392 -16.88 -24.75 18.34
N GLU A 393 -18.11 -24.26 18.30
CA GLU A 393 -19.33 -25.08 18.10
C GLU A 393 -19.51 -25.53 16.64
N ASN A 394 -18.95 -24.75 15.66
CA ASN A 394 -19.10 -24.99 14.23
C ASN A 394 -17.72 -25.00 13.52
N PRO A 395 -16.94 -26.09 13.63
CA PRO A 395 -15.58 -26.17 13.09
C PRO A 395 -15.47 -25.93 11.57
N GLU A 396 -16.46 -26.34 10.78
CA GLU A 396 -16.44 -26.13 9.33
C GLU A 396 -16.67 -24.66 8.97
N GLU A 397 -17.47 -23.94 9.75
CA GLU A 397 -17.63 -22.49 9.61
C GLU A 397 -16.31 -21.77 9.91
N PHE A 398 -15.61 -22.17 10.98
CA PHE A 398 -14.30 -21.62 11.30
C PHE A 398 -13.27 -21.86 10.18
N LYS A 399 -13.21 -23.08 9.64
CA LYS A 399 -12.30 -23.41 8.53
C LYS A 399 -12.56 -22.53 7.32
N MET A 400 -13.83 -22.33 6.95
CA MET A 400 -14.20 -21.48 5.82
C MET A 400 -13.88 -19.99 6.09
N ALA A 401 -14.17 -19.50 7.29
CA ALA A 401 -13.86 -18.14 7.69
C ALA A 401 -12.34 -17.88 7.66
N PHE A 402 -11.53 -18.82 8.17
CA PHE A 402 -10.08 -18.71 8.10
C PHE A 402 -9.56 -18.78 6.66
N ALA A 403 -10.07 -19.67 5.82
CA ALA A 403 -9.66 -19.76 4.41
C ALA A 403 -9.95 -18.45 3.65
N ARG A 404 -11.13 -17.85 3.85
CA ARG A 404 -11.50 -16.57 3.24
C ARG A 404 -10.70 -15.41 3.78
N ALA A 405 -10.49 -15.34 5.09
CA ALA A 405 -9.71 -14.29 5.72
C ALA A 405 -8.23 -14.36 5.33
N TRP A 406 -7.64 -15.56 5.22
CA TRP A 406 -6.30 -15.78 4.73
C TRP A 406 -6.15 -15.35 3.26
N PHE A 407 -7.11 -15.73 2.41
CA PHE A 407 -7.12 -15.29 1.02
C PHE A 407 -7.20 -13.75 0.91
N LYS A 408 -8.11 -13.13 1.66
CA LYS A 408 -8.23 -11.67 1.71
C LYS A 408 -6.93 -11.02 2.20
N LEU A 409 -6.33 -11.51 3.30
CA LEU A 409 -5.08 -10.98 3.85
C LEU A 409 -3.99 -10.93 2.78
N THR A 410 -3.82 -12.02 2.03
CA THR A 410 -2.72 -12.21 1.09
C THR A 410 -2.99 -11.66 -0.32
N HIS A 411 -4.22 -11.22 -0.64
CA HIS A 411 -4.59 -10.73 -1.97
C HIS A 411 -5.25 -9.34 -1.98
N ARG A 412 -5.47 -8.75 -0.78
CA ARG A 412 -6.18 -7.46 -0.66
C ARG A 412 -5.47 -6.31 -1.38
N ASP A 413 -4.16 -6.35 -1.46
CA ASP A 413 -3.27 -5.39 -2.08
C ASP A 413 -3.14 -5.53 -3.61
N MET A 414 -3.70 -6.59 -4.20
CA MET A 414 -3.55 -6.88 -5.63
C MET A 414 -4.59 -6.18 -6.52
N GLY A 415 -5.57 -5.48 -5.95
CA GLY A 415 -6.65 -4.85 -6.70
C GLY A 415 -7.69 -5.86 -7.25
N PRO A 416 -8.30 -5.57 -8.41
CA PRO A 416 -9.39 -6.38 -8.95
C PRO A 416 -8.91 -7.74 -9.48
N ALA A 417 -9.85 -8.70 -9.51
CA ALA A 417 -9.58 -10.06 -9.98
C ALA A 417 -9.05 -10.14 -11.44
N ALA A 418 -9.22 -9.11 -12.25
CA ALA A 418 -8.66 -9.02 -13.59
C ALA A 418 -7.11 -9.05 -13.62
N ARG A 419 -6.45 -8.76 -12.49
CA ARG A 419 -4.99 -8.86 -12.33
C ARG A 419 -4.52 -10.24 -11.90
N TYR A 420 -5.42 -11.14 -11.51
CA TYR A 420 -5.08 -12.42 -10.93
C TYR A 420 -4.67 -13.44 -11.99
N LEU A 421 -3.60 -14.18 -11.73
CA LEU A 421 -3.02 -15.16 -12.64
C LEU A 421 -3.04 -16.57 -12.05
N GLY A 422 -3.22 -17.56 -12.91
CA GLY A 422 -3.13 -18.99 -12.58
C GLY A 422 -4.47 -19.69 -12.43
N ASP A 423 -4.41 -21.03 -12.39
CA ASP A 423 -5.58 -21.91 -12.40
C ASP A 423 -6.18 -22.14 -11.00
N GLU A 424 -5.48 -21.73 -9.94
CA GLU A 424 -5.93 -21.83 -8.54
C GLU A 424 -6.68 -20.59 -8.04
N VAL A 425 -6.91 -19.61 -8.91
CA VAL A 425 -7.74 -18.44 -8.58
C VAL A 425 -9.14 -18.90 -8.21
N PRO A 426 -9.65 -18.49 -7.02
CA PRO A 426 -11.04 -18.83 -6.64
C PRO A 426 -12.05 -18.34 -7.68
N LYS A 427 -13.06 -19.18 -7.95
CA LYS A 427 -14.16 -18.81 -8.86
C LYS A 427 -15.13 -17.81 -8.23
N GLU A 428 -15.18 -17.77 -6.90
CA GLU A 428 -15.96 -16.79 -6.13
C GLU A 428 -15.27 -15.43 -6.23
N THR A 429 -16.03 -14.40 -6.59
CA THR A 429 -15.57 -13.01 -6.56
C THR A 429 -16.08 -12.34 -5.31
N PHE A 430 -15.19 -11.68 -4.58
CA PHE A 430 -15.51 -11.00 -3.31
C PHE A 430 -15.77 -9.53 -3.54
N ILE A 431 -16.67 -8.95 -2.75
CA ILE A 431 -17.01 -7.52 -2.87
C ILE A 431 -15.79 -6.59 -2.68
N TRP A 432 -14.84 -6.99 -1.83
CA TRP A 432 -13.61 -6.23 -1.59
C TRP A 432 -12.63 -6.22 -2.78
N GLN A 433 -12.88 -7.02 -3.82
CA GLN A 433 -12.13 -7.02 -5.08
C GLN A 433 -12.65 -5.98 -6.08
N ASP A 434 -13.61 -5.16 -5.67
CA ASP A 434 -14.26 -4.15 -6.53
C ASP A 434 -14.78 -4.74 -7.85
N PRO A 435 -15.68 -5.77 -7.79
CA PRO A 435 -16.09 -6.55 -8.96
C PRO A 435 -16.73 -5.70 -10.05
N LEU A 436 -16.53 -6.12 -11.29
CA LEU A 436 -17.08 -5.49 -12.48
C LEU A 436 -17.91 -6.53 -13.26
N PRO A 437 -19.06 -6.14 -13.81
CA PRO A 437 -19.81 -7.02 -14.68
C PRO A 437 -19.07 -7.24 -16.00
N ALA A 438 -19.20 -8.43 -16.59
CA ALA A 438 -18.65 -8.71 -17.91
C ALA A 438 -19.43 -7.94 -18.99
N ALA A 439 -18.70 -7.44 -20.00
CA ALA A 439 -19.32 -6.84 -21.19
C ALA A 439 -19.93 -7.93 -22.09
N ASN A 440 -21.25 -8.11 -22.01
CA ASN A 440 -22.00 -9.09 -22.79
C ASN A 440 -22.59 -8.48 -24.08
N TYR A 441 -21.82 -7.61 -24.74
CA TYR A 441 -22.23 -6.90 -25.94
C TYR A 441 -21.03 -6.65 -26.86
N LYS A 442 -21.27 -6.28 -28.12
CA LYS A 442 -20.21 -5.88 -29.04
C LYS A 442 -19.70 -4.48 -28.70
N MET A 443 -18.40 -4.31 -28.74
CA MET A 443 -17.77 -3.01 -28.53
C MET A 443 -18.06 -2.05 -29.70
N ILE A 444 -18.05 -0.77 -29.36
CA ILE A 444 -18.11 0.33 -30.33
C ILE A 444 -16.83 0.39 -31.16
N ASP A 445 -16.91 0.84 -32.39
CA ASP A 445 -15.76 1.07 -33.27
C ASP A 445 -15.42 2.56 -33.43
N SER A 446 -14.46 2.88 -34.31
CA SER A 446 -14.00 4.24 -34.53
C SER A 446 -15.08 5.19 -35.07
N ALA A 447 -16.03 4.68 -35.87
CA ALA A 447 -17.14 5.49 -36.36
C ALA A 447 -18.13 5.81 -35.22
N ASP A 448 -18.45 4.83 -34.39
CA ASP A 448 -19.29 5.02 -33.21
C ASP A 448 -18.64 5.98 -32.19
N ILE A 449 -17.32 5.88 -31.98
CA ILE A 449 -16.56 6.79 -31.12
C ILE A 449 -16.69 8.23 -31.58
N SER A 450 -16.54 8.48 -32.92
CA SER A 450 -16.69 9.82 -33.49
C SER A 450 -18.10 10.35 -33.31
N GLU A 451 -19.12 9.52 -33.61
CA GLU A 451 -20.53 9.87 -33.43
C GLU A 451 -20.85 10.24 -31.97
N LEU A 452 -20.34 9.43 -31.00
CA LEU A 452 -20.57 9.66 -29.60
C LEU A 452 -19.91 10.95 -29.11
N LYS A 453 -18.67 11.24 -29.53
CA LYS A 453 -17.99 12.51 -29.21
C LYS A 453 -18.85 13.70 -29.68
N ASP A 454 -19.34 13.65 -30.89
CA ASP A 454 -20.21 14.69 -31.43
C ASP A 454 -21.53 14.84 -30.66
N LYS A 455 -22.15 13.73 -30.27
CA LYS A 455 -23.38 13.74 -29.46
C LYS A 455 -23.13 14.33 -28.06
N ILE A 456 -22.03 13.98 -27.44
CA ILE A 456 -21.65 14.51 -26.13
C ILE A 456 -21.44 16.02 -26.16
N LEU A 457 -20.69 16.53 -27.17
CA LEU A 457 -20.47 17.97 -27.32
C LEU A 457 -21.76 18.74 -27.61
N LYS A 458 -22.76 18.09 -28.25
CA LYS A 458 -24.08 18.68 -28.54
C LYS A 458 -25.04 18.69 -27.35
N THR A 459 -24.69 18.10 -26.21
CA THR A 459 -25.52 18.15 -24.96
C THR A 459 -25.63 19.54 -24.37
N GLY A 460 -24.74 20.47 -24.76
CA GLY A 460 -24.65 21.82 -24.20
C GLY A 460 -23.87 21.89 -22.88
N LEU A 461 -23.26 20.77 -22.43
CA LEU A 461 -22.32 20.79 -21.32
C LEU A 461 -21.05 21.52 -21.73
N SER A 462 -20.46 22.29 -20.81
CA SER A 462 -19.15 22.91 -21.08
C SER A 462 -18.02 21.89 -21.02
N ASP A 463 -16.95 22.14 -21.79
CA ASP A 463 -15.76 21.31 -21.79
C ASP A 463 -15.21 21.11 -20.35
N THR A 464 -15.15 22.20 -19.57
CA THR A 464 -14.70 22.16 -18.16
C THR A 464 -15.48 21.12 -17.33
N LYS A 465 -16.80 21.02 -17.51
CA LYS A 465 -17.63 20.08 -16.74
C LYS A 465 -17.36 18.63 -17.16
N LEU A 466 -17.20 18.37 -18.46
CA LEU A 466 -16.87 17.04 -18.99
C LEU A 466 -15.48 16.59 -18.51
N ILE A 467 -14.48 17.46 -18.64
CA ILE A 467 -13.10 17.19 -18.18
C ILE A 467 -13.05 16.94 -16.67
N LYS A 468 -13.74 17.77 -15.90
CA LYS A 468 -13.81 17.66 -14.43
C LYS A 468 -14.45 16.33 -13.99
N THR A 469 -15.50 15.88 -14.69
CA THR A 469 -16.18 14.61 -14.39
C THR A 469 -15.27 13.42 -14.72
N ALA A 470 -14.62 13.41 -15.87
CA ALA A 470 -13.69 12.35 -16.26
C ALA A 470 -12.50 12.27 -15.29
N TRP A 471 -11.91 13.42 -14.93
CA TRP A 471 -10.86 13.48 -13.92
C TRP A 471 -11.33 12.98 -12.56
N ALA A 472 -12.51 13.40 -12.10
CA ALA A 472 -13.08 12.99 -10.82
C ALA A 472 -13.28 11.47 -10.71
N SER A 473 -13.64 10.83 -11.82
CA SER A 473 -13.80 9.38 -11.92
C SER A 473 -12.43 8.67 -11.93
N ALA A 474 -11.62 8.95 -12.94
CA ALA A 474 -10.37 8.24 -13.19
C ALA A 474 -9.32 8.47 -12.11
N SER A 475 -9.20 9.69 -11.59
CA SER A 475 -8.17 10.03 -10.61
C SER A 475 -8.41 9.45 -9.21
N THR A 476 -9.49 8.70 -8.98
CA THR A 476 -9.64 7.90 -7.75
C THR A 476 -8.70 6.70 -7.71
N PHE A 477 -8.14 6.30 -8.84
CA PHE A 477 -7.16 5.24 -8.92
C PHE A 477 -5.97 5.48 -8.00
N ARG A 478 -5.47 4.40 -7.43
CA ARG A 478 -4.20 4.39 -6.69
C ARG A 478 -3.40 3.14 -7.04
N GLY A 479 -2.21 3.36 -7.61
CA GLY A 479 -1.27 2.31 -7.99
C GLY A 479 -0.71 1.51 -6.81
N THR A 480 -0.94 1.99 -5.58
CA THR A 480 -0.47 1.33 -4.36
C THR A 480 -1.21 0.03 -4.03
N ASP A 481 -2.47 -0.12 -4.45
CA ASP A 481 -3.27 -1.33 -4.32
C ASP A 481 -4.22 -1.55 -5.51
N PHE A 482 -4.02 -0.80 -6.57
CA PHE A 482 -4.73 -0.91 -7.85
C PHE A 482 -6.25 -0.74 -7.77
N ARG A 483 -6.73 -0.01 -6.76
CA ARG A 483 -8.15 0.30 -6.54
C ARG A 483 -8.54 1.66 -7.07
N GLY A 484 -9.84 1.85 -7.30
CA GLY A 484 -10.38 3.07 -7.88
C GLY A 484 -10.27 3.08 -9.38
N GLY A 485 -10.33 4.28 -9.98
CA GLY A 485 -10.38 4.46 -11.42
C GLY A 485 -11.80 4.68 -11.96
N ASP A 486 -11.91 4.80 -13.27
CA ASP A 486 -13.19 5.07 -13.93
C ASP A 486 -14.00 3.81 -14.19
N ASN A 487 -13.34 2.65 -14.39
CA ASN A 487 -14.01 1.40 -14.74
C ASN A 487 -15.01 0.99 -13.64
N GLY A 488 -16.26 0.80 -14.03
CA GLY A 488 -17.40 0.62 -13.14
C GLY A 488 -18.30 1.85 -13.01
N ALA A 489 -17.89 3.01 -13.50
CA ALA A 489 -18.62 4.28 -13.35
C ALA A 489 -19.14 4.50 -11.93
N ARG A 490 -18.35 4.10 -10.90
CA ARG A 490 -18.77 4.20 -9.48
C ARG A 490 -18.96 5.62 -9.01
N ILE A 491 -18.51 6.60 -9.77
CA ILE A 491 -18.76 8.02 -9.51
C ILE A 491 -20.26 8.36 -9.43
N ARG A 492 -21.16 7.54 -10.03
CA ARG A 492 -22.62 7.72 -9.93
C ARG A 492 -23.24 7.03 -8.72
N LEU A 493 -22.45 6.21 -7.99
CA LEU A 493 -22.90 5.38 -6.88
C LEU A 493 -22.44 5.94 -5.53
N ALA A 494 -23.10 5.51 -4.46
CA ALA A 494 -22.61 5.80 -3.11
C ALA A 494 -21.31 4.98 -2.86
N PRO A 495 -20.30 5.57 -2.17
CA PRO A 495 -20.29 6.90 -1.56
C PRO A 495 -19.82 8.01 -2.51
N GLN A 496 -19.27 7.68 -3.68
CA GLN A 496 -18.49 8.58 -4.53
C GLN A 496 -19.32 9.73 -5.11
N LYS A 497 -20.60 9.51 -5.42
CA LYS A 497 -21.52 10.52 -5.94
C LYS A 497 -21.71 11.73 -5.03
N ASP A 498 -21.50 11.54 -3.72
CA ASP A 498 -21.76 12.54 -2.69
C ASP A 498 -20.47 13.20 -2.18
N TRP A 499 -19.30 12.87 -2.72
CA TRP A 499 -18.04 13.46 -2.29
C TRP A 499 -17.95 14.96 -2.60
N PRO A 500 -17.67 15.82 -1.61
CA PRO A 500 -17.64 17.27 -1.80
C PRO A 500 -16.70 17.75 -2.91
N VAL A 501 -15.56 17.07 -3.09
CA VAL A 501 -14.56 17.37 -4.14
C VAL A 501 -15.14 17.29 -5.56
N ASN A 502 -16.22 16.54 -5.76
CA ASN A 502 -16.85 16.29 -7.05
C ASN A 502 -17.98 17.30 -7.38
N ASP A 503 -18.26 18.26 -6.52
CA ASP A 503 -19.38 19.20 -6.69
C ASP A 503 -20.69 18.45 -7.05
N PRO A 504 -21.33 17.72 -6.10
CA PRO A 504 -22.37 16.72 -6.38
C PRO A 504 -23.53 17.18 -7.26
N ALA A 505 -23.96 18.43 -7.13
CA ALA A 505 -25.05 18.97 -7.96
C ALA A 505 -24.64 19.12 -9.45
N GLU A 506 -23.41 19.56 -9.71
CA GLU A 506 -22.86 19.65 -11.06
C GLU A 506 -22.64 18.26 -11.63
N LEU A 507 -22.01 17.36 -10.85
CA LEU A 507 -21.79 15.97 -11.23
C LEU A 507 -23.09 15.28 -11.65
N HIS A 508 -24.15 15.43 -10.85
CA HIS A 508 -25.45 14.83 -11.16
C HIS A 508 -25.98 15.30 -12.52
N SER A 509 -25.86 16.59 -12.84
CA SER A 509 -26.32 17.13 -14.12
C SER A 509 -25.53 16.58 -15.31
N VAL A 510 -24.21 16.41 -15.15
CA VAL A 510 -23.35 15.85 -16.21
C VAL A 510 -23.67 14.37 -16.42
N LEU A 511 -23.78 13.60 -15.34
CA LEU A 511 -24.11 12.17 -15.45
C LEU A 511 -25.48 11.94 -16.07
N ALA A 512 -26.50 12.76 -15.74
CA ALA A 512 -27.81 12.66 -16.35
C ALA A 512 -27.77 12.84 -17.87
N ALA A 513 -27.02 13.83 -18.37
CA ALA A 513 -26.86 14.05 -19.80
C ALA A 513 -26.10 12.90 -20.49
N LEU A 514 -25.03 12.40 -19.87
CA LEU A 514 -24.27 11.24 -20.42
C LEU A 514 -25.12 9.96 -20.42
N MET A 515 -25.93 9.72 -19.40
CA MET A 515 -26.85 8.58 -19.33
C MET A 515 -27.95 8.68 -20.40
N GLU A 516 -28.40 9.87 -20.76
CA GLU A 516 -29.32 10.09 -21.90
C GLU A 516 -28.65 9.73 -23.22
N VAL A 517 -27.41 10.17 -23.44
CA VAL A 517 -26.60 9.78 -24.62
C VAL A 517 -26.43 8.26 -24.68
N GLN A 518 -26.08 7.61 -23.54
CA GLN A 518 -25.96 6.16 -23.44
C GLN A 518 -27.26 5.44 -23.82
N SER A 519 -28.37 5.87 -23.24
CA SER A 519 -29.68 5.25 -23.44
C SER A 519 -30.10 5.34 -24.90
N ASN A 520 -29.96 6.54 -25.52
CA ASN A 520 -30.32 6.76 -26.91
C ASN A 520 -29.45 5.94 -27.87
N PHE A 521 -28.13 5.91 -27.63
CA PHE A 521 -27.23 5.10 -28.45
C PHE A 521 -27.54 3.60 -28.35
N ASN A 522 -27.66 3.09 -27.11
CA ASN A 522 -27.84 1.66 -26.87
C ASN A 522 -29.20 1.13 -27.32
N LYS A 523 -30.27 1.97 -27.34
CA LYS A 523 -31.62 1.59 -27.72
C LYS A 523 -31.76 1.40 -29.24
N ASP A 524 -31.09 2.24 -30.00
CA ASP A 524 -31.30 2.33 -31.47
C ASP A 524 -30.36 1.40 -32.28
N ARG A 525 -29.56 0.56 -31.60
CA ARG A 525 -28.55 -0.32 -32.21
C ARG A 525 -29.08 -1.74 -32.45
N SER A 526 -29.23 -2.10 -33.73
CA SER A 526 -29.60 -3.46 -34.16
C SER A 526 -28.40 -4.39 -34.37
N ASP A 527 -27.16 -3.84 -34.40
CA ASP A 527 -25.91 -4.58 -34.62
C ASP A 527 -25.33 -5.21 -33.34
N GLY A 528 -25.99 -5.00 -32.19
CA GLY A 528 -25.59 -5.53 -30.88
C GLY A 528 -24.45 -4.76 -30.20
N LYS A 529 -24.02 -3.64 -30.74
CA LYS A 529 -23.06 -2.76 -30.11
C LYS A 529 -23.69 -1.96 -28.97
N LYS A 530 -22.94 -1.74 -27.88
CA LYS A 530 -23.34 -0.89 -26.77
C LYS A 530 -22.14 -0.13 -26.25
N VAL A 531 -22.42 0.95 -25.51
CA VAL A 531 -21.43 1.73 -24.77
C VAL A 531 -21.82 1.78 -23.30
N SER A 532 -20.84 1.66 -22.40
CA SER A 532 -21.01 1.87 -20.95
C SER A 532 -21.01 3.35 -20.60
N LEU A 533 -21.55 3.70 -19.45
CA LEU A 533 -21.42 5.07 -18.92
C LEU A 533 -19.96 5.39 -18.57
N SER A 534 -19.22 4.42 -18.06
CA SER A 534 -17.79 4.55 -17.80
C SER A 534 -17.03 4.95 -19.09
N ASP A 535 -17.23 4.23 -20.18
CA ASP A 535 -16.63 4.62 -21.48
C ASP A 535 -17.08 6.02 -21.94
N LEU A 536 -18.34 6.42 -21.71
CA LEU A 536 -18.82 7.76 -22.08
C LEU A 536 -18.24 8.88 -21.21
N ILE A 537 -17.96 8.62 -19.93
CA ILE A 537 -17.30 9.60 -19.05
C ILE A 537 -15.90 9.93 -19.58
N VAL A 538 -15.10 8.91 -19.88
CA VAL A 538 -13.76 9.10 -20.45
C VAL A 538 -13.83 9.75 -21.83
N LEU A 539 -14.73 9.26 -22.68
CA LEU A 539 -14.90 9.78 -24.05
C LEU A 539 -15.35 11.25 -24.04
N GLY A 540 -16.18 11.63 -23.07
CA GLY A 540 -16.61 13.01 -22.87
C GLY A 540 -15.45 13.93 -22.46
N GLY A 541 -14.58 13.47 -21.56
CA GLY A 541 -13.35 14.16 -21.19
C GLY A 541 -12.42 14.35 -22.39
N ASN A 542 -12.22 13.28 -23.18
CA ASN A 542 -11.38 13.31 -24.38
C ASN A 542 -11.93 14.30 -25.42
N ALA A 543 -13.24 14.24 -25.74
CA ALA A 543 -13.87 15.13 -26.68
C ALA A 543 -13.76 16.61 -26.27
N ALA A 544 -13.95 16.89 -24.98
CA ALA A 544 -13.82 18.23 -24.44
C ALA A 544 -12.38 18.78 -24.49
N ILE A 545 -11.37 17.95 -24.26
CA ILE A 545 -9.96 18.33 -24.40
C ILE A 545 -9.59 18.58 -25.85
N GLU A 546 -10.08 17.75 -26.78
CA GLU A 546 -9.88 17.94 -28.21
C GLU A 546 -10.52 19.26 -28.69
N ASP A 547 -11.69 19.61 -28.20
CA ASP A 547 -12.37 20.88 -28.53
C ASP A 547 -11.64 22.08 -27.90
N ALA A 548 -11.16 21.96 -26.64
CA ALA A 548 -10.35 22.98 -25.98
C ALA A 548 -9.00 23.22 -26.70
N ALA A 549 -8.36 22.18 -27.20
CA ALA A 549 -7.16 22.28 -28.02
C ALA A 549 -7.44 22.95 -29.37
N LYS A 550 -8.53 22.60 -30.01
CA LYS A 550 -9.00 23.23 -31.27
C LYS A 550 -9.27 24.72 -31.09
N LYS A 551 -9.89 25.12 -29.98
CA LYS A 551 -10.08 26.55 -29.60
C LYS A 551 -8.75 27.29 -29.41
N ALA A 552 -7.69 26.57 -29.01
CA ALA A 552 -6.33 27.10 -28.91
C ALA A 552 -5.53 27.03 -30.23
N GLY A 553 -6.10 26.49 -31.31
CA GLY A 553 -5.47 26.40 -32.64
C GLY A 553 -4.72 25.09 -32.90
N TYR A 554 -4.91 24.05 -32.05
CA TYR A 554 -4.27 22.74 -32.21
C TYR A 554 -5.29 21.69 -32.70
N SER A 555 -4.85 20.78 -33.56
CA SER A 555 -5.63 19.62 -33.99
C SER A 555 -5.02 18.36 -33.40
N ILE A 556 -5.71 17.77 -32.44
CA ILE A 556 -5.28 16.56 -31.74
C ILE A 556 -6.39 15.52 -31.74
N SER A 557 -6.03 14.26 -31.57
CA SER A 557 -6.94 13.16 -31.31
C SER A 557 -6.37 12.34 -30.14
N ILE A 558 -7.17 12.13 -29.11
CA ILE A 558 -6.79 11.34 -27.96
C ILE A 558 -7.19 9.89 -28.21
N PRO A 559 -6.26 8.93 -28.16
CA PRO A 559 -6.57 7.51 -28.29
C PRO A 559 -7.62 7.07 -27.28
N PHE A 560 -8.52 6.20 -27.70
CA PHE A 560 -9.56 5.65 -26.86
C PHE A 560 -9.80 4.18 -27.18
N THR A 561 -9.75 3.33 -26.14
CA THR A 561 -10.07 1.91 -26.23
C THR A 561 -11.33 1.65 -25.43
N PRO A 562 -12.46 1.23 -26.05
CA PRO A 562 -13.69 0.87 -25.35
C PRO A 562 -13.51 -0.42 -24.55
N GLY A 563 -14.45 -0.70 -23.64
CA GLY A 563 -14.49 -1.97 -22.92
C GLY A 563 -14.66 -1.84 -21.40
N ARG A 564 -14.77 -0.63 -20.88
CA ARG A 564 -15.19 -0.40 -19.49
C ARG A 564 -16.64 -0.83 -19.33
N THR A 565 -17.01 -1.23 -18.12
CA THR A 565 -18.37 -1.63 -17.77
C THR A 565 -18.91 -0.84 -16.60
N ASP A 566 -20.20 -0.92 -16.33
CA ASP A 566 -20.87 -0.15 -15.28
C ASP A 566 -21.22 -1.07 -14.11
N ALA A 567 -20.54 -0.90 -12.97
CA ALA A 567 -20.83 -1.66 -11.75
C ALA A 567 -22.18 -1.26 -11.13
N SER A 568 -22.80 -2.16 -10.40
CA SER A 568 -23.99 -1.88 -9.59
C SER A 568 -23.63 -1.38 -8.18
N GLN A 569 -24.62 -0.92 -7.42
CA GLN A 569 -24.43 -0.55 -6.02
C GLN A 569 -24.10 -1.79 -5.15
N GLU A 570 -24.67 -2.93 -5.50
CA GLU A 570 -24.42 -4.21 -4.82
C GLU A 570 -22.99 -4.72 -5.07
N GLU A 571 -22.39 -4.37 -6.19
CA GLU A 571 -20.99 -4.64 -6.55
C GLU A 571 -19.99 -3.60 -5.97
N THR A 572 -20.48 -2.68 -5.12
CA THR A 572 -19.67 -1.61 -4.54
C THR A 572 -19.66 -1.73 -3.02
N ASP A 573 -18.51 -2.08 -2.45
CA ASP A 573 -18.29 -2.06 -1.00
C ASP A 573 -18.18 -0.60 -0.52
N VAL A 574 -19.32 -0.03 -0.11
CA VAL A 574 -19.47 1.38 0.26
C VAL A 574 -18.46 1.80 1.33
N SER A 575 -18.28 0.99 2.36
CA SER A 575 -17.40 1.30 3.49
C SER A 575 -15.92 1.31 3.08
N SER A 576 -15.54 0.31 2.30
CA SER A 576 -14.19 0.16 1.76
C SER A 576 -13.88 1.19 0.67
N PHE A 577 -14.89 1.58 -0.13
CA PHE A 577 -14.74 2.60 -1.17
C PHE A 577 -14.62 4.03 -0.59
N ALA A 578 -15.18 4.27 0.60
CA ALA A 578 -15.09 5.57 1.26
C ALA A 578 -13.64 6.04 1.52
N VAL A 579 -12.70 5.13 1.67
CA VAL A 579 -11.27 5.47 1.88
C VAL A 579 -10.61 6.07 0.63
N LEU A 580 -11.23 5.91 -0.55
CA LEU A 580 -10.75 6.49 -1.82
C LEU A 580 -11.13 7.97 -1.97
N GLU A 581 -11.98 8.52 -1.08
CA GLU A 581 -12.37 9.93 -1.13
C GLU A 581 -11.15 10.84 -1.07
N PRO A 582 -10.93 11.70 -2.06
CA PRO A 582 -9.85 12.67 -2.02
C PRO A 582 -10.14 13.74 -0.97
N THR A 583 -9.39 13.74 0.13
CA THR A 583 -9.39 14.84 1.11
C THR A 583 -8.51 16.01 0.65
N ALA A 584 -7.64 15.74 -0.31
CA ALA A 584 -6.87 16.71 -1.06
C ALA A 584 -6.73 16.26 -2.52
N ASP A 585 -6.92 17.17 -3.44
CA ASP A 585 -6.67 16.99 -4.87
C ASP A 585 -6.07 18.27 -5.46
N GLY A 586 -4.74 18.35 -5.44
CA GLY A 586 -4.02 19.51 -5.96
C GLY A 586 -4.27 19.77 -7.45
N PHE A 587 -4.63 18.75 -8.23
CA PHE A 587 -4.98 18.88 -9.64
C PHE A 587 -6.28 19.69 -9.86
N ARG A 588 -7.22 19.65 -8.89
CA ARG A 588 -8.45 20.45 -8.88
C ARG A 588 -8.44 21.58 -7.84
N ASN A 589 -7.29 21.92 -7.28
CA ASN A 589 -7.13 22.93 -6.22
C ASN A 589 -8.06 22.69 -4.99
N TYR A 590 -8.29 21.42 -4.65
CA TYR A 590 -9.11 21.01 -3.51
C TYR A 590 -8.25 20.59 -2.32
N TYR A 591 -8.59 21.10 -1.13
CA TYR A 591 -7.92 20.72 0.11
C TYR A 591 -8.85 20.89 1.32
N ASP A 592 -9.10 19.80 2.05
CA ASP A 592 -9.81 19.82 3.33
C ASP A 592 -8.81 19.83 4.50
N ALA A 593 -8.55 21.01 5.06
CA ALA A 593 -7.57 21.20 6.13
C ALA A 593 -7.93 20.44 7.43
N LYS A 594 -9.18 20.04 7.63
CA LYS A 594 -9.61 19.32 8.84
C LYS A 594 -9.31 17.82 8.76
N ARG A 595 -9.21 17.30 7.54
CA ARG A 595 -9.05 15.87 7.26
C ARG A 595 -7.63 15.48 6.82
N ASN A 596 -6.74 16.46 6.64
CA ASN A 596 -5.38 16.23 6.17
C ASN A 596 -4.33 16.53 7.25
N THR A 597 -3.31 15.68 7.30
CA THR A 597 -2.10 15.87 8.11
C THR A 597 -0.92 16.39 7.28
N LEU A 598 -0.94 16.16 5.98
CA LEU A 598 0.03 16.66 5.01
C LEU A 598 -0.34 18.08 4.56
N SER A 599 0.64 18.88 4.20
CA SER A 599 0.39 20.17 3.55
C SER A 599 -0.26 19.98 2.16
N PRO A 600 -0.92 21.02 1.58
CA PRO A 600 -1.49 20.93 0.23
C PRO A 600 -0.48 20.47 -0.83
N ILE A 601 0.77 20.93 -0.74
CA ILE A 601 1.84 20.58 -1.68
C ILE A 601 2.28 19.12 -1.47
N ALA A 602 2.50 18.69 -0.23
CA ALA A 602 2.86 17.29 0.06
C ALA A 602 1.72 16.33 -0.36
N SER A 603 0.46 16.76 -0.19
CA SER A 603 -0.71 15.99 -0.66
C SER A 603 -0.77 15.87 -2.18
N LEU A 604 -0.31 16.89 -2.93
CA LEU A 604 -0.16 16.80 -4.38
C LEU A 604 0.86 15.73 -4.78
N ILE A 605 2.04 15.71 -4.12
CA ILE A 605 3.08 14.71 -4.39
C ILE A 605 2.56 13.30 -4.08
N ASP A 606 1.91 13.10 -2.93
CA ASP A 606 1.30 11.82 -2.57
C ASP A 606 0.25 11.36 -3.59
N ARG A 607 -0.60 12.30 -4.07
CA ARG A 607 -1.60 12.00 -5.10
C ARG A 607 -0.96 11.65 -6.45
N ALA A 608 0.05 12.40 -6.87
CA ALA A 608 0.79 12.14 -8.10
C ALA A 608 1.50 10.78 -8.05
N ASN A 609 2.10 10.41 -6.91
CA ASN A 609 2.67 9.08 -6.68
C ASN A 609 1.62 7.96 -6.84
N LYS A 610 0.44 8.10 -6.22
CA LYS A 610 -0.66 7.13 -6.37
C LYS A 610 -1.18 7.00 -7.79
N LEU A 611 -1.06 8.05 -8.61
CA LEU A 611 -1.39 8.04 -10.04
C LEU A 611 -0.20 7.64 -10.92
N GLU A 612 0.87 7.12 -10.33
CA GLU A 612 2.08 6.67 -11.03
C GLU A 612 2.70 7.77 -11.94
N LEU A 613 2.59 9.03 -11.53
CA LEU A 613 3.07 10.17 -12.31
C LEU A 613 4.51 10.53 -11.97
N THR A 614 5.29 10.82 -12.99
CA THR A 614 6.61 11.45 -12.87
C THR A 614 6.49 12.96 -12.61
N VAL A 615 7.61 13.62 -12.26
CA VAL A 615 7.63 15.08 -12.06
C VAL A 615 7.16 15.86 -13.29
N PRO A 616 7.64 15.57 -14.52
CA PRO A 616 7.11 16.24 -15.73
C PRO A 616 5.62 15.97 -15.97
N GLU A 617 5.14 14.74 -15.76
CA GLU A 617 3.73 14.38 -15.95
C GLU A 617 2.81 15.10 -14.96
N MET A 618 3.20 15.15 -13.67
CA MET A 618 2.46 15.95 -12.68
C MET A 618 2.42 17.43 -13.08
N THR A 619 3.55 17.98 -13.51
CA THR A 619 3.69 19.40 -13.88
C THR A 619 2.78 19.76 -15.06
N VAL A 620 2.82 18.97 -16.14
CA VAL A 620 2.02 19.26 -17.35
C VAL A 620 0.52 19.15 -17.06
N LEU A 621 0.10 18.18 -16.25
CA LEU A 621 -1.31 18.04 -15.84
C LEU A 621 -1.80 19.24 -15.05
N ILE A 622 -1.02 19.71 -14.07
CA ILE A 622 -1.38 20.92 -13.31
C ILE A 622 -1.59 22.09 -14.25
N GLY A 623 -0.64 22.37 -15.14
CA GLY A 623 -0.72 23.49 -16.08
C GLY A 623 -1.96 23.41 -16.99
N GLY A 624 -2.25 22.23 -17.54
CA GLY A 624 -3.39 22.03 -18.43
C GLY A 624 -4.74 22.13 -17.70
N LEU A 625 -4.89 21.45 -16.55
CA LEU A 625 -6.13 21.51 -15.78
C LEU A 625 -6.43 22.91 -15.25
N ARG A 626 -5.40 23.74 -14.99
CA ARG A 626 -5.58 25.14 -14.62
C ARG A 626 -6.11 26.00 -15.77
N VAL A 627 -5.52 25.92 -16.96
CA VAL A 627 -6.00 26.71 -18.11
C VAL A 627 -7.36 26.22 -18.61
N LEU A 628 -7.71 24.95 -18.37
CA LEU A 628 -9.04 24.39 -18.65
C LEU A 628 -10.07 24.71 -17.56
N ASP A 629 -9.68 25.43 -16.49
CA ASP A 629 -10.56 25.90 -15.43
C ASP A 629 -11.28 24.77 -14.64
N VAL A 630 -10.57 23.68 -14.36
CA VAL A 630 -11.12 22.42 -13.81
C VAL A 630 -11.16 22.41 -12.25
N ASN A 631 -10.94 23.52 -11.61
CA ASN A 631 -10.92 23.60 -10.15
C ASN A 631 -12.24 23.19 -9.48
N SER A 632 -12.19 22.50 -8.35
CA SER A 632 -13.36 22.18 -7.53
C SER A 632 -13.98 23.44 -6.95
N GLY A 633 -15.32 23.45 -6.80
CA GLY A 633 -16.06 24.60 -6.27
C GLY A 633 -15.96 25.87 -7.11
N GLY A 634 -15.54 25.77 -8.38
CA GLY A 634 -15.41 26.92 -9.29
C GLY A 634 -14.32 27.94 -8.91
N SER A 635 -13.36 27.55 -8.06
CA SER A 635 -12.22 28.41 -7.67
C SER A 635 -11.41 28.84 -8.90
N LYS A 636 -11.03 30.13 -8.95
CA LYS A 636 -10.16 30.68 -10.01
C LYS A 636 -8.67 30.74 -9.62
N ALA A 637 -8.30 30.21 -8.47
CA ALA A 637 -6.91 30.16 -8.06
C ALA A 637 -6.09 29.30 -9.03
N GLY A 638 -4.95 29.83 -9.49
CA GLY A 638 -4.09 29.15 -10.45
C GLY A 638 -4.56 29.17 -11.90
N VAL A 639 -5.75 29.75 -12.22
CA VAL A 639 -6.20 29.94 -13.61
C VAL A 639 -5.44 31.13 -14.20
N LEU A 640 -4.16 30.91 -14.52
CA LEU A 640 -3.23 31.94 -14.97
C LEU A 640 -3.31 32.13 -16.48
N THR A 641 -4.50 32.41 -17.00
CA THR A 641 -4.73 32.65 -18.43
C THR A 641 -5.89 33.63 -18.65
N ASN A 642 -5.79 34.40 -19.74
CA ASN A 642 -6.87 35.27 -20.19
C ASN A 642 -7.90 34.53 -21.09
N THR A 643 -7.62 33.28 -21.42
CA THR A 643 -8.47 32.45 -22.28
C THR A 643 -8.76 31.10 -21.57
N PRO A 644 -9.50 31.11 -20.44
CA PRO A 644 -9.85 29.87 -19.73
C PRO A 644 -10.69 28.97 -20.65
N GLY A 645 -10.48 27.67 -20.52
CA GLY A 645 -11.11 26.65 -21.38
C GLY A 645 -10.40 26.43 -22.74
N GLN A 646 -9.24 27.05 -22.95
CA GLN A 646 -8.37 26.75 -24.09
C GLN A 646 -7.11 26.04 -23.63
N LEU A 647 -6.77 24.90 -24.24
CA LEU A 647 -5.58 24.12 -23.87
C LEU A 647 -4.31 24.76 -24.47
N ASN A 648 -3.58 25.50 -23.63
CA ASN A 648 -2.35 26.17 -23.99
C ASN A 648 -1.40 26.25 -22.80
N ASN A 649 -0.15 26.67 -23.00
CA ASN A 649 0.89 26.75 -21.98
C ASN A 649 0.87 28.02 -21.10
N ASN A 650 -0.20 28.81 -21.16
CA ASN A 650 -0.28 30.13 -20.50
C ASN A 650 -0.10 30.06 -18.98
N PHE A 651 -0.47 28.95 -18.32
CA PHE A 651 -0.21 28.76 -16.90
C PHE A 651 1.27 28.99 -16.58
N PHE A 652 2.18 28.34 -17.29
CA PHE A 652 3.62 28.45 -17.04
C PHE A 652 4.18 29.80 -17.46
N VAL A 653 3.77 30.31 -18.61
CA VAL A 653 4.17 31.64 -19.10
C VAL A 653 3.83 32.71 -18.07
N ASN A 654 2.60 32.71 -17.54
CA ASN A 654 2.16 33.73 -16.58
C ASN A 654 2.67 33.47 -15.16
N LEU A 655 2.89 32.19 -14.76
CA LEU A 655 3.49 31.85 -13.48
C LEU A 655 4.91 32.42 -13.34
N LEU A 656 5.70 32.32 -14.42
CA LEU A 656 7.10 32.73 -14.45
C LEU A 656 7.30 34.21 -14.85
N ASP A 657 6.20 34.90 -15.21
CA ASP A 657 6.25 36.32 -15.60
C ASP A 657 6.59 37.24 -14.43
N MET A 658 7.78 37.84 -14.47
CA MET A 658 8.28 38.74 -13.44
C MET A 658 7.58 40.10 -13.39
N SER A 659 6.67 40.41 -14.33
CA SER A 659 5.77 41.57 -14.24
C SER A 659 4.72 41.40 -13.13
N THR A 660 4.52 40.20 -12.64
CA THR A 660 3.63 39.88 -11.52
C THR A 660 4.40 39.85 -10.21
N LYS A 661 3.90 40.58 -9.19
CA LYS A 661 4.37 40.52 -7.80
C LYS A 661 3.40 39.70 -6.97
N TRP A 662 3.84 38.58 -6.44
CA TRP A 662 3.04 37.73 -5.55
C TRP A 662 3.15 38.19 -4.09
N THR A 663 2.03 38.20 -3.37
CA THR A 663 1.94 38.46 -1.94
C THR A 663 0.95 37.45 -1.31
N LYS A 664 1.10 37.15 -0.01
CA LYS A 664 0.11 36.33 0.69
C LYS A 664 -1.25 37.00 0.64
N SER A 665 -2.28 36.26 0.29
CA SER A 665 -3.64 36.81 0.26
C SER A 665 -4.16 37.04 1.69
N PRO A 666 -4.75 38.19 1.99
CA PRO A 666 -5.40 38.41 3.28
C PRO A 666 -6.74 37.68 3.42
N LYS A 667 -7.26 37.11 2.33
CA LYS A 667 -8.60 36.49 2.29
C LYS A 667 -8.59 35.04 2.76
N ALA A 668 -7.52 34.30 2.53
CA ALA A 668 -7.43 32.89 2.89
C ALA A 668 -5.95 32.47 3.05
N GLU A 669 -5.68 31.65 4.07
CA GLU A 669 -4.38 31.04 4.28
C GLU A 669 -4.06 30.05 3.15
N GLY A 670 -2.79 30.02 2.73
CA GLY A 670 -2.33 29.17 1.61
C GLY A 670 -2.65 29.69 0.22
N TYR A 671 -3.29 30.89 0.13
CA TYR A 671 -3.53 31.59 -1.13
C TYR A 671 -2.66 32.84 -1.28
N PHE A 672 -2.49 33.27 -2.53
CA PHE A 672 -1.63 34.40 -2.91
C PHE A 672 -2.32 35.25 -3.96
N ASP A 673 -2.09 36.56 -3.86
CA ASP A 673 -2.58 37.57 -4.80
C ASP A 673 -1.42 38.08 -5.64
N GLY A 674 -1.53 37.99 -6.96
CA GLY A 674 -0.55 38.44 -7.95
C GLY A 674 -0.93 39.81 -8.51
N TYR A 675 -0.11 40.83 -8.23
CA TYR A 675 -0.32 42.20 -8.65
C TYR A 675 0.62 42.57 -9.81
N ASP A 676 0.09 43.28 -10.78
CA ASP A 676 0.91 43.90 -11.83
C ASP A 676 1.84 44.93 -11.21
N ARG A 677 3.13 44.79 -11.43
CA ARG A 677 4.19 45.66 -10.80
C ARG A 677 4.11 47.12 -11.19
N LYS A 678 3.62 47.44 -12.42
CA LYS A 678 3.53 48.80 -12.92
C LYS A 678 2.27 49.50 -12.44
N THR A 679 1.15 48.80 -12.47
CA THR A 679 -0.14 49.41 -12.18
C THR A 679 -0.63 49.17 -10.76
N GLY A 680 -0.06 48.23 -10.04
CA GLY A 680 -0.52 47.77 -8.71
C GLY A 680 -1.86 47.10 -8.71
N LYS A 681 -2.45 46.78 -9.88
CA LYS A 681 -3.74 46.11 -9.96
C LYS A 681 -3.59 44.59 -9.76
N LEU A 682 -4.59 43.98 -9.10
CA LEU A 682 -4.69 42.52 -8.99
C LEU A 682 -4.86 41.93 -10.41
N LYS A 683 -3.98 40.99 -10.75
CA LYS A 683 -3.93 40.31 -12.05
C LYS A 683 -4.36 38.85 -11.91
N TRP A 684 -3.82 38.16 -10.90
CA TRP A 684 -4.02 36.73 -10.66
C TRP A 684 -4.28 36.42 -9.20
N THR A 685 -4.87 35.24 -8.95
CA THR A 685 -4.84 34.59 -7.65
C THR A 685 -4.28 33.18 -7.83
N ALA A 686 -3.57 32.65 -6.81
CA ALA A 686 -3.00 31.31 -6.86
C ALA A 686 -3.02 30.67 -5.48
N SER A 687 -2.96 29.34 -5.43
CA SER A 687 -2.72 28.58 -4.21
C SER A 687 -1.21 28.27 -4.04
N SER A 688 -0.84 27.72 -2.89
CA SER A 688 0.52 27.22 -2.68
C SER A 688 0.87 26.09 -3.66
N VAL A 689 -0.12 25.30 -4.07
CA VAL A 689 0.03 24.21 -5.07
C VAL A 689 0.42 24.79 -6.44
N ASP A 690 -0.07 25.97 -6.79
CA ASP A 690 0.27 26.62 -8.06
C ASP A 690 1.65 27.26 -8.03
N LEU A 691 1.96 28.01 -6.96
CA LEU A 691 3.21 28.76 -6.85
C LEU A 691 4.44 27.90 -6.62
N VAL A 692 4.29 26.66 -6.12
CA VAL A 692 5.43 25.77 -5.93
C VAL A 692 6.16 25.46 -7.24
N PHE A 693 5.44 25.44 -8.38
CA PHE A 693 6.05 25.21 -9.71
C PHE A 693 6.92 26.36 -10.19
N GLY A 694 6.79 27.53 -9.59
CA GLY A 694 7.69 28.67 -9.85
C GLY A 694 8.78 28.85 -8.78
N SER A 695 8.65 28.18 -7.60
CA SER A 695 9.53 28.41 -6.45
C SER A 695 10.46 27.23 -6.12
N ASN A 696 10.00 26.00 -6.26
CA ASN A 696 10.87 24.82 -6.09
C ASN A 696 11.79 24.70 -7.33
N PRO A 697 13.11 24.56 -7.17
CA PRO A 697 14.06 24.58 -8.31
C PRO A 697 13.81 23.48 -9.34
N GLU A 698 13.46 22.26 -8.91
CA GLU A 698 13.23 21.14 -9.82
C GLU A 698 11.91 21.28 -10.58
N LEU A 699 10.83 21.65 -9.87
CA LEU A 699 9.53 21.92 -10.52
C LEU A 699 9.62 23.12 -11.45
N ARG A 700 10.39 24.14 -11.05
CA ARG A 700 10.62 25.31 -11.89
C ARG A 700 11.39 24.97 -13.17
N ALA A 701 12.42 24.13 -13.09
CA ALA A 701 13.16 23.69 -14.28
C ALA A 701 12.23 23.03 -15.31
N VAL A 702 11.26 22.21 -14.88
CA VAL A 702 10.25 21.63 -15.78
C VAL A 702 9.26 22.68 -16.27
N ALA A 703 8.81 23.58 -15.39
CA ALA A 703 7.91 24.68 -15.76
C ALA A 703 8.51 25.61 -16.80
N GLU A 704 9.82 25.87 -16.75
CA GLU A 704 10.56 26.68 -17.71
C GLU A 704 10.58 26.04 -19.11
N VAL A 705 10.67 24.70 -19.19
CA VAL A 705 10.54 23.99 -20.47
C VAL A 705 9.17 24.29 -21.10
N TYR A 706 8.09 24.14 -20.34
CA TYR A 706 6.73 24.36 -20.86
C TYR A 706 6.39 25.84 -21.08
N ALA A 707 7.09 26.77 -20.42
CA ALA A 707 6.93 28.21 -20.63
C ALA A 707 7.65 28.73 -21.87
N SER A 708 8.57 27.96 -22.45
CA SER A 708 9.38 28.36 -23.59
C SER A 708 8.55 28.55 -24.86
N ASP A 709 8.98 29.44 -25.75
CA ASP A 709 8.23 29.81 -26.95
C ASP A 709 8.04 28.67 -27.94
N ASP A 710 8.98 27.72 -27.97
CA ASP A 710 8.96 26.50 -28.80
C ASP A 710 8.22 25.33 -28.18
N ALA A 711 7.74 25.46 -26.94
CA ALA A 711 7.11 24.36 -26.21
C ALA A 711 5.57 24.32 -26.31
N LYS A 712 4.95 25.21 -27.06
CA LYS A 712 3.47 25.32 -27.13
C LYS A 712 2.80 24.01 -27.60
N GLU A 713 3.29 23.47 -28.71
CA GLU A 713 2.78 22.20 -29.25
C GLU A 713 3.18 21.01 -28.37
N LYS A 714 4.45 20.99 -27.90
CA LYS A 714 4.92 19.98 -26.96
C LYS A 714 4.05 19.90 -25.71
N PHE A 715 3.66 21.05 -25.15
CA PHE A 715 2.80 21.10 -23.97
C PHE A 715 1.45 20.39 -24.23
N VAL A 716 0.80 20.68 -25.37
CA VAL A 716 -0.49 20.09 -25.73
C VAL A 716 -0.35 18.57 -25.90
N HIS A 717 0.69 18.10 -26.59
CA HIS A 717 0.93 16.67 -26.79
C HIS A 717 1.27 15.96 -25.48
N ASP A 718 2.14 16.52 -24.66
CA ASP A 718 2.51 15.91 -23.38
C ASP A 718 1.30 15.85 -22.43
N PHE A 719 0.49 16.92 -22.36
CA PHE A 719 -0.73 16.92 -21.57
C PHE A 719 -1.70 15.81 -22.01
N THR A 720 -1.95 15.68 -23.31
CA THR A 720 -2.89 14.68 -23.83
C THR A 720 -2.39 13.26 -23.60
N LYS A 721 -1.10 13.02 -23.73
CA LYS A 721 -0.48 11.72 -23.45
C LYS A 721 -0.62 11.32 -21.97
N VAL A 722 -0.39 12.26 -21.06
CA VAL A 722 -0.52 11.99 -19.62
C VAL A 722 -1.98 11.89 -19.21
N TRP A 723 -2.86 12.66 -19.81
CA TRP A 723 -4.31 12.51 -19.65
C TRP A 723 -4.77 11.09 -20.03
N GLU A 724 -4.38 10.61 -21.21
CA GLU A 724 -4.66 9.24 -21.65
C GLU A 724 -4.15 8.20 -20.67
N LYS A 725 -2.92 8.37 -20.16
CA LYS A 725 -2.33 7.51 -19.12
C LYS A 725 -3.25 7.40 -17.92
N VAL A 726 -3.68 8.54 -17.34
CA VAL A 726 -4.54 8.56 -16.15
C VAL A 726 -5.89 7.91 -16.41
N MET A 727 -6.49 8.15 -17.59
CA MET A 727 -7.78 7.53 -17.99
C MET A 727 -7.69 6.00 -18.14
N ASN A 728 -6.49 5.44 -18.32
CA ASN A 728 -6.28 4.01 -18.55
C ASN A 728 -5.54 3.28 -17.41
N LEU A 729 -5.28 3.92 -16.26
CA LEU A 729 -4.55 3.29 -15.15
C LEU A 729 -5.24 2.02 -14.63
N ASP A 730 -6.56 1.98 -14.64
CA ASP A 730 -7.40 0.86 -14.19
C ASP A 730 -7.75 -0.15 -15.30
N ARG A 731 -7.18 -0.02 -16.52
CA ARG A 731 -7.44 -0.89 -17.67
C ARG A 731 -6.45 -2.05 -17.73
N PHE A 732 -6.59 -2.99 -16.80
CA PHE A 732 -5.74 -4.18 -16.74
C PHE A 732 -5.98 -5.16 -17.90
N ASP A 733 -7.13 -5.12 -18.52
CA ASP A 733 -7.48 -5.86 -19.72
C ASP A 733 -6.62 -5.48 -20.94
N ILE A 734 -6.22 -4.20 -21.05
CA ILE A 734 -5.34 -3.71 -22.12
C ILE A 734 -3.87 -4.10 -21.85
N LYS A 735 -3.44 -4.02 -20.58
CA LYS A 735 -2.04 -4.29 -20.18
C LYS A 735 -1.65 -5.77 -20.28
N ASN A 736 -2.61 -6.69 -20.24
CA ASN A 736 -2.39 -8.14 -20.23
C ASN A 736 -2.46 -8.79 -21.62
N ASN A 737 -2.73 -8.02 -22.66
CA ASN A 737 -2.70 -8.44 -24.06
C ASN A 737 -1.39 -7.96 -24.71
#